data_534c0263017ea7406f6e382f1b995720
#
_entry.id   534c0263017ea7406f6e382f1b995720
#
_cell.length_a   1.000
_cell.length_b   1.000
_cell.length_c   1.000
_cell.angle_alpha   90.00
_cell.angle_beta   90.00
_cell.angle_gamma   90.00
#
_symmetry.space_group_name_H-M   'P 1'
#
loop_
_entity.id
_entity.type
_entity.pdbx_description
1 polymer ?
#
loop_
_entity_poly.entity_id
_entity_poly.type
_entity_poly.pdbx_seq_one_letter_code
_entity_poly.pdbx_strand_id
1 'polypeptide(L)'
;MFTFLNKSTDKKNNDKSKRGSPTPNTLKQIPLPVLAIIVAVIINAVVAYFSYDHFITKVEAQRLEKLSEQHAQGVARQIQFRLNALQSTLDQFSKRQGLLEYFKLTQRKTLITQSDSELEDILAEGQPLSTQSRQQWQNSIERLLPPDSKALLIGSSNAPEIQYPETQFRFAELDLINQSLRGVPTLPEAGLVDNAWYFTLVAAVYDQEDTKLSSAEIAPGVIMIRVPMSNLTEAMAQTDISLGASKLLQIFKNRNQLIASVGSGNGPKVTVDMSELWLLEFYPSPKLADQASVQPWLLIIAHSIVLLLTAGGAYFLGIRIKHQQEAKKLAMEQQRISVGTNPMSALADVEISEADKSLMSGETTGRINNTETLEPDTEQFPDHVFRAYDIRGIANQEITEEFANALGKALDSRVIASGGHDMFVGRDGRISSPSLTKALTQGILSTGCNVVDIGLVPSPLLYYAVATDETIKHGVIVTASHNGADHNGFKMMLSGATLAKNEIAQIHKEMEFGNFKRGSGETSIRDISIEYIDEILSDVALMGDAKIVIDAGNGACGEIAPRLFSEMGCDVVSLHCDIDGSFPNHEPDPSKPENLADLVAKVKEEGADLGVAFDGDGDRVFVVTESGQIISADRLLMLFAKDIVSRNPGADVVYDVKCTRQLGSLISSYGGRPIMWKTGHAHMKAKIIETGALLGGEYSGHIFLKDRWYGFDDGILVAARLLEIMSLREQGLDEIFSAFPVLPATPEIRIAVAESDKFEIIKRLIEVGNFQNGTTTTVDGLRIDFGKGWGLVRASNTASELTLRFEGETEEVIEQLKILFKRELSKVAPKLDLSF
;
A
#
# COMPACT_ATOMS: atom_id res chain seq x y z
N MET A 1 9.42 -40.32 -22.71
CA MET A 1 10.08 -41.65 -22.94
C MET A 1 10.77 -42.09 -21.66
N PHE A 2 10.00 -42.50 -20.66
CA PHE A 2 10.43 -43.31 -19.51
C PHE A 2 9.15 -43.66 -18.72
N THR A 3 8.46 -44.66 -19.30
CA THR A 3 7.44 -45.41 -18.55
C THR A 3 7.83 -46.88 -18.82
N PHE A 4 8.30 -47.52 -17.84
CA PHE A 4 8.24 -48.99 -17.67
C PHE A 4 9.04 -49.36 -16.43
N LEU A 5 8.33 -49.88 -15.46
CA LEU A 5 8.58 -51.07 -14.66
C LEU A 5 8.04 -50.88 -13.25
N ASN A 6 6.81 -51.23 -13.16
CA ASN A 6 6.29 -51.77 -11.91
C ASN A 6 5.45 -53.02 -12.24
N LYS A 7 5.92 -54.21 -11.89
CA LYS A 7 5.05 -55.37 -11.66
C LYS A 7 5.75 -56.40 -10.77
N SER A 8 5.11 -56.56 -9.67
CA SER A 8 5.23 -57.62 -8.70
C SER A 8 5.21 -59.02 -9.27
N THR A 9 5.84 -59.98 -8.63
CA THR A 9 5.15 -61.18 -8.14
C THR A 9 6.00 -61.98 -7.14
N ASP A 10 5.32 -62.38 -6.10
CA ASP A 10 5.65 -63.42 -5.10
C ASP A 10 6.06 -64.77 -5.67
N LYS A 11 6.98 -65.49 -5.01
CA LYS A 11 6.69 -66.75 -4.29
C LYS A 11 8.00 -67.48 -3.90
N LYS A 12 8.06 -67.76 -2.59
CA LYS A 12 8.39 -69.02 -1.84
C LYS A 12 9.43 -69.98 -2.41
N ASN A 13 10.44 -70.35 -1.70
CA ASN A 13 10.62 -71.38 -0.75
C ASN A 13 12.11 -71.84 -0.63
N ASN A 14 12.52 -72.01 0.59
CA ASN A 14 13.36 -73.09 1.22
C ASN A 14 14.38 -73.84 0.35
N ASP A 15 15.69 -73.70 0.65
CA ASP A 15 16.31 -74.82 1.48
C ASP A 15 17.73 -74.52 1.92
N LYS A 16 18.12 -75.16 2.98
CA LYS A 16 19.37 -75.07 3.74
C LYS A 16 20.58 -75.55 2.95
N SER A 17 21.72 -74.94 3.09
CA SER A 17 22.87 -75.49 3.82
C SER A 17 24.19 -74.81 3.51
N LYS A 18 24.88 -74.43 4.54
CA LYS A 18 26.36 -74.48 4.83
C LYS A 18 27.37 -73.78 3.91
N ARG A 19 28.09 -72.90 4.59
CA ARG A 19 29.52 -72.68 4.55
C ARG A 19 30.06 -71.63 3.58
N GLY A 20 30.77 -70.69 4.19
CA GLY A 20 31.84 -69.95 3.54
C GLY A 20 31.50 -68.45 3.46
N SER A 21 31.86 -67.70 4.48
CA SER A 21 31.99 -66.26 4.37
C SER A 21 33.16 -65.95 3.40
N PRO A 22 32.89 -65.18 2.36
CA PRO A 22 33.97 -64.36 1.76
C PRO A 22 33.88 -62.98 2.31
N THR A 23 34.95 -62.53 2.92
CA THR A 23 35.24 -61.15 3.23
C THR A 23 34.89 -60.20 2.08
N PRO A 24 34.24 -59.07 2.30
CA PRO A 24 34.07 -58.08 1.25
C PRO A 24 35.33 -57.21 1.19
N ASN A 25 36.26 -57.55 0.34
CA ASN A 25 37.34 -56.63 0.02
C ASN A 25 37.80 -56.83 -1.41
N THR A 26 37.16 -56.18 -2.34
CA THR A 26 37.81 -55.64 -3.55
C THR A 26 36.89 -54.58 -4.16
N LEU A 27 36.62 -53.46 -3.49
CA LEU A 27 36.45 -52.19 -4.19
C LEU A 27 37.83 -51.84 -4.75
N LYS A 28 38.07 -52.15 -6.03
CA LYS A 28 39.18 -51.61 -6.77
C LYS A 28 39.15 -50.12 -6.56
N GLN A 29 40.18 -49.55 -5.92
CA GLN A 29 40.29 -48.11 -5.68
C GLN A 29 40.27 -47.45 -7.05
N ILE A 30 39.18 -46.70 -7.35
CA ILE A 30 39.11 -45.89 -8.58
C ILE A 30 40.29 -44.92 -8.53
N PRO A 31 41.11 -44.85 -9.58
CA PRO A 31 42.25 -43.93 -9.59
C PRO A 31 41.82 -42.51 -9.33
N LEU A 32 42.48 -41.77 -8.45
CA LEU A 32 42.14 -40.41 -8.02
C LEU A 32 41.82 -39.44 -9.19
N PRO A 33 42.53 -39.46 -10.36
CA PRO A 33 42.17 -38.68 -11.53
C PRO A 33 40.78 -39.03 -12.10
N VAL A 34 40.42 -40.33 -12.07
CA VAL A 34 39.10 -40.79 -12.56
C VAL A 34 37.98 -40.37 -11.61
N LEU A 35 38.20 -40.40 -10.32
CA LEU A 35 37.25 -39.91 -9.33
C LEU A 35 37.02 -38.42 -9.47
N ALA A 36 38.09 -37.64 -9.69
CA ALA A 36 38.00 -36.19 -9.91
C ALA A 36 37.19 -35.82 -11.18
N ILE A 37 37.35 -36.60 -12.27
CA ILE A 37 36.52 -36.44 -13.47
C ILE A 37 35.05 -36.78 -13.20
N ILE A 38 34.78 -37.87 -12.49
CA ILE A 38 33.41 -38.25 -12.14
C ILE A 38 32.71 -37.11 -11.33
N VAL A 39 33.39 -36.56 -10.35
CA VAL A 39 32.87 -35.45 -9.54
C VAL A 39 32.64 -34.20 -10.41
N ALA A 40 33.57 -33.86 -11.31
CA ALA A 40 33.39 -32.74 -12.22
C ALA A 40 32.21 -32.93 -13.18
N VAL A 41 31.99 -34.15 -13.68
CA VAL A 41 30.83 -34.48 -14.54
C VAL A 41 29.51 -34.32 -13.76
N ILE A 42 29.45 -34.79 -12.51
CA ILE A 42 28.24 -34.67 -11.67
C ILE A 42 27.94 -33.19 -11.40
N ILE A 43 28.94 -32.40 -11.01
CA ILE A 43 28.78 -30.96 -10.77
C ILE A 43 28.27 -30.26 -12.05
N ASN A 44 28.88 -30.52 -13.20
CA ASN A 44 28.40 -29.94 -14.44
C ASN A 44 27.01 -30.39 -14.85
N ALA A 45 26.61 -31.63 -14.59
CA ALA A 45 25.24 -32.11 -14.82
C ALA A 45 24.22 -31.39 -13.95
N VAL A 46 24.56 -31.12 -12.68
CA VAL A 46 23.71 -30.34 -11.76
C VAL A 46 23.58 -28.89 -12.21
N VAL A 47 24.71 -28.26 -12.57
CA VAL A 47 24.73 -26.89 -13.08
C VAL A 47 23.95 -26.79 -14.40
N ALA A 48 24.09 -27.75 -15.30
CA ALA A 48 23.37 -27.80 -16.56
C ALA A 48 21.86 -27.96 -16.35
N TYR A 49 21.45 -28.77 -15.36
CA TYR A 49 20.03 -28.91 -14.99
C TYR A 49 19.44 -27.59 -14.48
N PHE A 50 20.08 -26.93 -13.51
CA PHE A 50 19.63 -25.64 -13.00
C PHE A 50 19.67 -24.53 -14.05
N SER A 51 20.69 -24.51 -14.91
CA SER A 51 20.75 -23.55 -16.00
C SER A 51 19.65 -23.78 -17.03
N TYR A 52 19.34 -25.03 -17.37
CA TYR A 52 18.24 -25.37 -18.27
C TYR A 52 16.90 -24.93 -17.67
N ASP A 53 16.64 -25.28 -16.41
CA ASP A 53 15.41 -24.89 -15.72
C ASP A 53 15.28 -23.36 -15.64
N HIS A 54 16.35 -22.66 -15.28
CA HIS A 54 16.31 -21.21 -15.15
C HIS A 54 16.20 -20.48 -16.50
N PHE A 55 17.04 -20.80 -17.49
CA PHE A 55 17.10 -20.07 -18.75
C PHE A 55 16.03 -20.49 -19.75
N ILE A 56 15.68 -21.77 -19.83
CA ILE A 56 14.66 -22.21 -20.79
C ILE A 56 13.28 -22.01 -20.19
N THR A 57 12.99 -22.55 -19.01
CA THR A 57 11.64 -22.51 -18.46
C THR A 57 11.22 -21.12 -18.02
N LYS A 58 12.06 -20.39 -17.26
CA LYS A 58 11.71 -19.06 -16.76
C LYS A 58 11.80 -17.97 -17.83
N VAL A 59 12.85 -17.98 -18.65
CA VAL A 59 12.99 -16.95 -19.70
C VAL A 59 11.94 -17.13 -20.80
N GLU A 60 11.59 -18.35 -21.18
CA GLU A 60 10.49 -18.59 -22.12
C GLU A 60 9.14 -18.14 -21.53
N ALA A 61 8.88 -18.44 -20.25
CA ALA A 61 7.68 -18.00 -19.58
C ALA A 61 7.57 -16.47 -19.54
N GLN A 62 8.64 -15.76 -19.18
CA GLN A 62 8.68 -14.29 -19.16
C GLN A 62 8.52 -13.69 -20.56
N ARG A 63 9.12 -14.30 -21.60
CA ARG A 63 8.95 -13.85 -22.97
C ARG A 63 7.52 -14.06 -23.46
N LEU A 64 6.93 -15.21 -23.14
CA LEU A 64 5.54 -15.51 -23.49
C LEU A 64 4.59 -14.52 -22.80
N GLU A 65 4.80 -14.25 -21.51
CA GLU A 65 4.03 -13.28 -20.77
C GLU A 65 4.12 -11.89 -21.41
N LYS A 66 5.32 -11.40 -21.68
CA LYS A 66 5.54 -10.10 -22.31
C LYS A 66 4.92 -10.00 -23.71
N LEU A 67 5.03 -11.03 -24.54
CA LEU A 67 4.39 -11.06 -25.87
C LEU A 67 2.88 -11.11 -25.75
N SER A 68 2.36 -11.85 -24.76
CA SER A 68 0.93 -11.92 -24.46
C SER A 68 0.39 -10.57 -23.99
N GLU A 69 1.10 -9.88 -23.12
CA GLU A 69 0.76 -8.51 -22.68
C GLU A 69 0.74 -7.53 -23.85
N GLN A 70 1.76 -7.53 -24.69
CA GLN A 70 1.84 -6.66 -25.87
C GLN A 70 0.66 -6.90 -26.82
N HIS A 71 0.30 -8.16 -27.02
CA HIS A 71 -0.84 -8.51 -27.89
C HIS A 71 -2.16 -8.10 -27.24
N ALA A 72 -2.36 -8.40 -25.97
CA ALA A 72 -3.55 -8.00 -25.20
C ALA A 72 -3.73 -6.48 -25.21
N GLN A 73 -2.68 -5.71 -24.98
CA GLN A 73 -2.68 -4.24 -25.08
C GLN A 73 -3.00 -3.76 -26.50
N GLY A 74 -2.59 -4.50 -27.52
CA GLY A 74 -2.95 -4.23 -28.92
C GLY A 74 -4.45 -4.35 -29.15
N VAL A 75 -5.07 -5.44 -28.66
CA VAL A 75 -6.50 -5.68 -28.72
C VAL A 75 -7.26 -4.60 -27.93
N ALA A 76 -6.83 -4.30 -26.73
CA ALA A 76 -7.43 -3.26 -25.88
C ALA A 76 -7.44 -1.90 -26.57
N ARG A 77 -6.35 -1.51 -27.23
CA ARG A 77 -6.28 -0.26 -28.01
C ARG A 77 -7.27 -0.23 -29.17
N GLN A 78 -7.50 -1.34 -29.85
CA GLN A 78 -8.48 -1.40 -30.96
C GLN A 78 -9.93 -1.21 -30.42
N ILE A 79 -10.24 -1.83 -29.30
CA ILE A 79 -11.55 -1.65 -28.64
C ILE A 79 -11.70 -0.18 -28.22
N GLN A 80 -10.71 0.39 -27.54
CA GLN A 80 -10.76 1.78 -27.06
C GLN A 80 -10.87 2.78 -28.21
N PHE A 81 -10.14 2.56 -29.28
CA PHE A 81 -10.23 3.38 -30.48
C PHE A 81 -11.67 3.37 -31.06
N ARG A 82 -12.31 2.21 -31.10
CA ARG A 82 -13.68 2.06 -31.58
C ARG A 82 -14.68 2.76 -30.67
N LEU A 83 -14.55 2.60 -29.34
CA LEU A 83 -15.40 3.27 -28.37
C LEU A 83 -15.27 4.79 -28.46
N ASN A 84 -14.04 5.30 -28.54
CA ASN A 84 -13.76 6.74 -28.65
C ASN A 84 -14.34 7.33 -29.97
N ALA A 85 -14.28 6.60 -31.06
CA ALA A 85 -14.88 7.04 -32.33
C ALA A 85 -16.40 7.16 -32.25
N LEU A 86 -17.05 6.20 -31.58
CA LEU A 86 -18.49 6.24 -31.34
C LEU A 86 -18.87 7.36 -30.38
N GLN A 87 -18.15 7.55 -29.31
CA GLN A 87 -18.36 8.65 -28.35
C GLN A 87 -18.19 10.02 -29.04
N SER A 88 -17.14 10.19 -29.83
CA SER A 88 -16.91 11.43 -30.59
C SER A 88 -18.05 11.73 -31.58
N THR A 89 -18.61 10.71 -32.24
CA THR A 89 -19.77 10.86 -33.11
C THR A 89 -20.98 11.34 -32.29
N LEU A 90 -21.20 10.76 -31.13
CA LEU A 90 -22.30 11.09 -30.22
C LEU A 90 -22.18 12.52 -29.73
N ASP A 91 -20.98 12.92 -29.31
CA ASP A 91 -20.65 14.28 -28.82
C ASP A 91 -20.83 15.34 -29.93
N GLN A 92 -20.52 15.02 -31.17
CA GLN A 92 -20.80 15.92 -32.30
C GLN A 92 -22.30 16.16 -32.54
N PHE A 93 -23.11 15.11 -32.33
CA PHE A 93 -24.56 15.27 -32.41
C PHE A 93 -25.13 16.03 -31.22
N SER A 94 -24.64 15.79 -30.03
CA SER A 94 -25.11 16.43 -28.82
C SER A 94 -24.97 17.95 -28.85
N LYS A 95 -24.00 18.47 -29.61
CA LYS A 95 -23.73 19.91 -29.78
C LYS A 95 -24.51 20.58 -30.93
N ARG A 96 -25.40 19.88 -31.62
CA ARG A 96 -26.18 20.46 -32.73
C ARG A 96 -27.29 21.36 -32.19
N GLN A 97 -27.30 22.63 -32.58
CA GLN A 97 -28.27 23.63 -32.13
C GLN A 97 -29.71 23.19 -32.37
N GLY A 98 -30.02 22.59 -33.53
CA GLY A 98 -31.37 22.14 -33.81
C GLY A 98 -31.85 20.99 -32.91
N LEU A 99 -30.94 20.19 -32.37
CA LEU A 99 -31.29 19.15 -31.40
C LEU A 99 -31.52 19.76 -30.01
N LEU A 100 -30.71 20.77 -29.64
CA LEU A 100 -30.90 21.54 -28.40
C LEU A 100 -32.25 22.25 -28.40
N GLU A 101 -32.63 22.91 -29.52
CA GLU A 101 -33.92 23.55 -29.69
C GLU A 101 -35.07 22.55 -29.58
N TYR A 102 -34.89 21.36 -30.16
CA TYR A 102 -35.88 20.26 -30.03
C TYR A 102 -36.13 19.93 -28.55
N PHE A 103 -35.09 19.76 -27.74
CA PHE A 103 -35.25 19.45 -26.32
C PHE A 103 -35.80 20.63 -25.51
N LYS A 104 -35.34 21.85 -25.75
CA LYS A 104 -35.85 23.06 -25.07
C LYS A 104 -37.35 23.27 -25.35
N LEU A 105 -37.79 23.02 -26.57
CA LEU A 105 -39.20 23.11 -26.90
C LEU A 105 -40.03 22.00 -26.26
N THR A 106 -39.48 20.80 -26.12
CA THR A 106 -40.14 19.67 -25.46
C THR A 106 -40.32 19.96 -23.96
N GLN A 107 -39.33 20.55 -23.29
CA GLN A 107 -39.43 20.97 -21.90
C GLN A 107 -40.48 22.04 -21.69
N ARG A 108 -40.54 23.09 -22.50
CA ARG A 108 -41.55 24.16 -22.42
C ARG A 108 -42.94 23.59 -22.53
N LYS A 109 -43.17 22.64 -23.43
CA LYS A 109 -44.47 22.00 -23.59
C LYS A 109 -44.94 21.21 -22.36
N THR A 110 -44.02 20.58 -21.66
CA THR A 110 -44.31 19.82 -20.41
C THR A 110 -44.62 20.75 -19.24
N LEU A 111 -43.97 21.91 -19.17
CA LEU A 111 -44.24 22.94 -18.16
C LEU A 111 -45.58 23.64 -18.37
N ILE A 112 -45.98 23.84 -19.63
CA ILE A 112 -47.24 24.53 -19.99
C ILE A 112 -48.46 23.60 -19.72
N THR A 113 -48.35 22.30 -19.86
CA THR A 113 -49.43 21.36 -19.49
C THR A 113 -49.70 21.26 -17.98
N GLN A 114 -48.90 21.88 -17.15
CA GLN A 114 -49.11 21.98 -15.69
C GLN A 114 -49.79 23.30 -15.25
N SER A 115 -50.00 24.28 -16.12
CA SER A 115 -50.69 25.55 -15.79
C SER A 115 -51.80 25.86 -16.82
N ASP A 116 -53.06 25.79 -16.39
CA ASP A 116 -54.25 25.78 -17.23
C ASP A 116 -54.74 27.14 -17.78
N SER A 117 -54.01 28.22 -17.81
CA SER A 117 -54.61 29.56 -18.10
C SER A 117 -53.93 30.41 -19.18
N GLU A 118 -52.83 30.01 -19.80
CA GLU A 118 -52.14 30.80 -20.84
C GLU A 118 -51.90 30.07 -22.17
N LEU A 119 -52.68 29.03 -22.44
CA LEU A 119 -52.42 28.01 -23.46
C LEU A 119 -52.86 28.36 -24.87
N GLU A 120 -53.79 29.29 -25.05
CA GLU A 120 -54.36 29.57 -26.38
C GLU A 120 -53.54 30.48 -27.28
N ASP A 121 -52.72 31.40 -26.69
CA ASP A 121 -51.95 32.36 -27.46
C ASP A 121 -50.57 31.83 -27.96
N ILE A 122 -50.01 30.85 -27.27
CA ILE A 122 -48.68 30.32 -27.61
C ILE A 122 -48.76 29.16 -28.64
N LEU A 123 -49.89 28.53 -28.76
CA LEU A 123 -50.12 27.46 -29.72
C LEU A 123 -50.35 27.94 -31.18
N ALA A 124 -50.49 29.23 -31.39
CA ALA A 124 -50.75 29.82 -32.72
C ALA A 124 -49.48 29.99 -33.59
N GLU A 125 -48.29 29.99 -33.01
CA GLU A 125 -47.04 30.27 -33.76
C GLU A 125 -46.07 29.06 -33.88
N GLY A 126 -46.31 27.92 -33.31
CA GLY A 126 -45.40 26.76 -33.36
C GLY A 126 -45.99 25.53 -33.99
N GLN A 127 -45.41 25.01 -35.06
CA GLN A 127 -45.78 23.69 -35.62
C GLN A 127 -45.61 22.62 -34.49
N PRO A 128 -46.53 21.63 -34.38
CA PRO A 128 -46.45 20.58 -33.39
C PRO A 128 -45.17 19.79 -33.60
N LEU A 129 -44.34 19.73 -32.56
CA LEU A 129 -43.21 18.78 -32.48
C LEU A 129 -43.77 17.36 -32.54
N SER A 130 -43.88 16.88 -33.79
CA SER A 130 -44.49 15.58 -34.07
C SER A 130 -43.51 14.44 -33.68
N THR A 131 -44.06 13.29 -33.38
CA THR A 131 -43.34 12.01 -33.33
C THR A 131 -42.40 11.84 -34.56
N GLN A 132 -42.75 12.52 -35.66
CA GLN A 132 -41.99 12.58 -36.87
C GLN A 132 -40.63 13.31 -36.74
N SER A 133 -40.56 14.42 -35.98
CA SER A 133 -39.26 15.13 -35.74
C SER A 133 -38.30 14.32 -34.88
N ARG A 134 -38.83 13.63 -33.86
CA ARG A 134 -38.00 12.70 -33.02
C ARG A 134 -37.44 11.58 -33.88
N GLN A 135 -38.28 10.95 -34.71
CA GLN A 135 -37.84 9.85 -35.57
C GLN A 135 -36.84 10.33 -36.64
N GLN A 136 -36.96 11.54 -37.13
CA GLN A 136 -36.02 12.11 -38.09
C GLN A 136 -34.62 12.28 -37.48
N TRP A 137 -34.56 12.79 -36.23
CA TRP A 137 -33.27 12.89 -35.51
C TRP A 137 -32.67 11.53 -35.22
N GLN A 138 -33.47 10.59 -34.71
CA GLN A 138 -33.02 9.23 -34.46
C GLN A 138 -32.44 8.57 -35.72
N ASN A 139 -33.15 8.64 -36.82
CA ASN A 139 -32.71 8.10 -38.10
C ASN A 139 -31.43 8.78 -38.63
N SER A 140 -31.25 10.07 -38.32
CA SER A 140 -30.05 10.82 -38.71
C SER A 140 -28.81 10.40 -37.93
N ILE A 141 -28.99 10.03 -36.66
CA ILE A 141 -27.92 9.51 -35.80
C ILE A 141 -27.62 8.07 -36.20
N GLU A 142 -28.64 7.22 -36.35
CA GLU A 142 -28.49 5.80 -36.69
C GLU A 142 -27.77 5.55 -38.02
N ARG A 143 -27.93 6.46 -38.99
CA ARG A 143 -27.23 6.38 -40.29
C ARG A 143 -25.71 6.48 -40.20
N LEU A 144 -25.19 7.05 -39.11
CA LEU A 144 -23.73 7.21 -38.86
C LEU A 144 -23.19 6.17 -37.89
N LEU A 145 -24.05 5.35 -37.32
CA LEU A 145 -23.67 4.28 -36.40
C LEU A 145 -23.48 2.95 -37.17
N PRO A 146 -22.81 1.98 -36.56
CA PRO A 146 -22.74 0.61 -37.06
C PRO A 146 -24.12 0.03 -37.34
N PRO A 147 -24.24 -0.94 -38.27
CA PRO A 147 -25.51 -1.62 -38.54
C PRO A 147 -26.17 -2.14 -37.25
N ASP A 148 -27.49 -2.16 -37.22
CA ASP A 148 -28.32 -2.60 -36.09
C ASP A 148 -28.17 -1.81 -34.80
N SER A 149 -27.46 -0.69 -34.82
CA SER A 149 -27.43 0.27 -33.72
C SER A 149 -28.73 1.04 -33.60
N LYS A 150 -29.15 1.39 -32.40
CA LYS A 150 -30.34 2.20 -32.13
C LYS A 150 -30.01 3.45 -31.37
N ALA A 151 -30.61 4.59 -31.74
CA ALA A 151 -30.51 5.86 -31.07
C ALA A 151 -31.81 6.18 -30.35
N LEU A 152 -31.73 6.67 -29.13
CA LEU A 152 -32.85 7.09 -28.32
C LEU A 152 -32.62 8.52 -27.84
N LEU A 153 -33.64 9.36 -27.98
CA LEU A 153 -33.61 10.74 -27.47
C LEU A 153 -34.49 10.84 -26.25
N ILE A 154 -33.91 11.28 -25.13
CA ILE A 154 -34.55 11.27 -23.82
C ILE A 154 -34.48 12.70 -23.24
N GLY A 155 -35.65 13.32 -23.01
CA GLY A 155 -35.72 14.64 -22.38
C GLY A 155 -35.55 14.58 -20.88
N SER A 156 -35.01 15.63 -20.29
CA SER A 156 -34.78 15.71 -18.82
C SER A 156 -36.08 15.65 -18.03
N SER A 157 -37.17 16.18 -18.54
CA SER A 157 -38.49 16.11 -17.92
C SER A 157 -39.04 14.67 -17.79
N ASN A 158 -38.55 13.74 -18.59
CA ASN A 158 -38.99 12.36 -18.59
C ASN A 158 -38.03 11.44 -17.77
N ALA A 159 -36.89 11.97 -17.30
CA ALA A 159 -35.89 11.18 -16.58
C ALA A 159 -36.24 10.83 -15.12
N PRO A 160 -36.87 11.68 -14.33
CA PRO A 160 -37.25 11.35 -12.94
C PRO A 160 -38.55 10.55 -12.80
N GLU A 161 -39.44 10.58 -13.79
CA GLU A 161 -40.78 9.99 -13.73
C GLU A 161 -40.93 8.70 -14.55
N ILE A 162 -39.88 8.16 -15.07
CA ILE A 162 -39.92 6.82 -15.68
C ILE A 162 -40.14 5.80 -14.54
N GLN A 163 -41.33 5.81 -13.97
CA GLN A 163 -41.99 4.62 -13.45
C GLN A 163 -42.14 3.68 -14.63
N TYR A 164 -41.32 2.71 -14.67
CA TYR A 164 -41.06 1.78 -15.73
C TYR A 164 -42.35 1.13 -16.22
N PRO A 165 -42.67 1.22 -17.49
CA PRO A 165 -43.19 0.07 -18.16
C PRO A 165 -42.02 -0.90 -18.29
N GLU A 166 -42.13 -2.11 -17.81
CA GLU A 166 -41.12 -3.14 -17.56
C GLU A 166 -40.18 -3.52 -18.74
N THR A 167 -40.11 -2.73 -19.81
CA THR A 167 -39.52 -3.16 -21.07
C THR A 167 -38.58 -2.19 -21.78
N GLN A 168 -38.40 -0.93 -21.34
CA GLN A 168 -37.61 0.02 -22.16
C GLN A 168 -36.17 0.27 -21.72
N PHE A 169 -35.86 0.35 -20.43
CA PHE A 169 -34.53 0.66 -19.95
C PHE A 169 -34.13 -0.25 -18.80
N ARG A 170 -32.82 -0.60 -18.75
CA ARG A 170 -32.22 -1.31 -17.61
C ARG A 170 -31.80 -0.30 -16.55
N PHE A 171 -31.69 -0.72 -15.29
CA PHE A 171 -31.22 0.13 -14.20
C PHE A 171 -29.89 0.83 -14.49
N ALA A 172 -28.96 0.13 -15.09
CA ALA A 172 -27.66 0.66 -15.49
C ALA A 172 -27.79 1.76 -16.56
N GLU A 173 -28.64 1.59 -17.54
CA GLU A 173 -28.90 2.62 -18.57
C GLU A 173 -29.54 3.88 -17.96
N LEU A 174 -30.37 3.73 -16.95
CA LEU A 174 -30.95 4.87 -16.24
C LEU A 174 -29.90 5.62 -15.42
N ASP A 175 -28.98 4.90 -14.82
CA ASP A 175 -27.86 5.54 -14.12
C ASP A 175 -26.97 6.33 -15.07
N LEU A 176 -26.66 5.78 -16.25
CA LEU A 176 -25.95 6.49 -17.32
C LEU A 176 -26.70 7.74 -17.79
N ILE A 177 -28.02 7.64 -17.97
CA ILE A 177 -28.87 8.77 -18.36
C ILE A 177 -28.82 9.86 -17.28
N ASN A 178 -28.99 9.50 -16.00
CA ASN A 178 -29.01 10.45 -14.89
C ASN A 178 -27.64 11.10 -14.68
N GLN A 179 -26.55 10.36 -14.81
CA GLN A 179 -25.20 10.91 -14.75
C GLN A 179 -24.95 11.89 -15.88
N SER A 180 -25.29 11.50 -17.13
CA SER A 180 -25.10 12.32 -18.30
C SER A 180 -25.94 13.62 -18.26
N LEU A 181 -27.20 13.57 -17.77
CA LEU A 181 -28.04 14.77 -17.57
C LEU A 181 -27.41 15.78 -16.61
N ARG A 182 -26.60 15.32 -15.66
CA ARG A 182 -25.85 16.16 -14.72
C ARG A 182 -24.48 16.58 -15.23
N GLY A 183 -24.14 16.30 -16.49
CA GLY A 183 -22.84 16.61 -17.07
C GLY A 183 -21.70 15.72 -16.60
N VAL A 184 -21.99 14.61 -15.93
CA VAL A 184 -20.96 13.64 -15.48
C VAL A 184 -20.62 12.75 -16.68
N PRO A 185 -19.31 12.61 -17.02
CA PRO A 185 -18.86 11.67 -18.05
C PRO A 185 -19.29 10.24 -17.70
N THR A 186 -19.82 9.51 -18.69
CA THR A 186 -20.27 8.14 -18.51
C THR A 186 -19.38 7.14 -19.21
N LEU A 187 -19.16 5.97 -18.59
CA LEU A 187 -18.44 4.85 -19.22
C LEU A 187 -19.41 3.95 -19.99
N PRO A 188 -18.96 3.34 -21.10
CA PRO A 188 -19.78 2.38 -21.84
C PRO A 188 -20.18 1.19 -20.97
N GLU A 189 -21.45 0.78 -21.01
CA GLU A 189 -21.94 -0.36 -20.25
C GLU A 189 -22.56 -1.42 -21.17
N ALA A 190 -22.18 -2.68 -20.97
CA ALA A 190 -22.73 -3.77 -21.76
C ALA A 190 -24.00 -4.36 -21.12
N GLY A 191 -24.88 -4.87 -21.94
CA GLY A 191 -26.11 -5.51 -21.47
C GLY A 191 -26.82 -6.34 -22.54
N LEU A 192 -27.67 -7.23 -22.03
CA LEU A 192 -28.46 -8.12 -22.86
C LEU A 192 -29.83 -7.48 -23.20
N VAL A 193 -30.15 -7.35 -24.48
CA VAL A 193 -31.46 -6.90 -24.99
C VAL A 193 -31.91 -7.94 -25.98
N ASP A 194 -33.11 -8.47 -25.84
CA ASP A 194 -33.68 -9.52 -26.73
C ASP A 194 -32.72 -10.70 -26.97
N ASN A 195 -32.01 -11.11 -25.92
CA ASN A 195 -31.02 -12.20 -25.96
C ASN A 195 -29.75 -11.91 -26.82
N ALA A 196 -29.49 -10.66 -27.18
CA ALA A 196 -28.28 -10.20 -27.85
C ALA A 196 -27.50 -9.22 -26.96
N TRP A 197 -26.18 -9.27 -27.01
CA TRP A 197 -25.33 -8.34 -26.29
C TRP A 197 -25.18 -7.02 -27.03
N TYR A 198 -25.43 -5.92 -26.33
CA TYR A 198 -25.22 -4.54 -26.76
C TYR A 198 -24.38 -3.82 -25.74
N PHE A 199 -23.68 -2.77 -26.14
CA PHE A 199 -23.14 -1.76 -25.22
C PHE A 199 -23.83 -0.42 -25.48
N THR A 200 -23.97 0.33 -24.40
CA THR A 200 -24.70 1.60 -24.36
C THR A 200 -23.73 2.75 -24.11
N LEU A 201 -23.89 3.82 -24.91
CA LEU A 201 -23.19 5.10 -24.73
C LEU A 201 -24.23 6.20 -24.57
N VAL A 202 -23.93 7.23 -23.79
CA VAL A 202 -24.83 8.36 -23.53
C VAL A 202 -24.06 9.68 -23.65
N ALA A 203 -24.68 10.73 -24.20
CA ALA A 203 -24.16 12.07 -24.22
C ALA A 203 -25.25 13.09 -23.91
N ALA A 204 -24.96 14.06 -23.06
CA ALA A 204 -25.87 15.18 -22.77
C ALA A 204 -25.90 16.17 -23.95
N VAL A 205 -27.06 16.76 -24.17
CA VAL A 205 -27.25 17.82 -25.15
C VAL A 205 -27.25 19.19 -24.46
N TYR A 206 -26.29 20.07 -24.82
CA TYR A 206 -26.12 21.38 -24.23
C TYR A 206 -25.67 22.44 -25.24
N ASP A 207 -25.72 23.71 -24.87
CA ASP A 207 -25.36 24.83 -25.74
C ASP A 207 -23.85 24.85 -26.01
N GLN A 208 -23.44 25.25 -27.22
CA GLN A 208 -22.02 25.34 -27.56
C GLN A 208 -21.27 26.47 -26.80
N GLU A 209 -22.01 27.47 -26.31
CA GLU A 209 -21.45 28.57 -25.52
C GLU A 209 -21.27 28.18 -24.04
N ASP A 210 -22.03 27.17 -23.54
CA ASP A 210 -21.92 26.64 -22.20
C ASP A 210 -21.00 25.41 -22.21
N THR A 211 -19.72 25.60 -22.13
CA THR A 211 -18.74 24.50 -22.11
C THR A 211 -18.77 23.67 -20.82
N LYS A 212 -19.46 24.16 -19.79
CA LYS A 212 -19.71 23.44 -18.52
C LYS A 212 -21.13 23.77 -18.05
N LEU A 213 -21.93 22.74 -17.77
CA LEU A 213 -23.16 22.94 -16.99
C LEU A 213 -22.74 23.47 -15.61
N SER A 214 -23.31 24.55 -15.15
CA SER A 214 -23.15 24.97 -13.78
C SER A 214 -23.67 23.84 -12.87
N SER A 215 -23.08 23.65 -11.69
CA SER A 215 -23.39 22.54 -10.79
C SER A 215 -24.87 22.39 -10.37
N ALA A 216 -25.71 23.34 -10.76
CA ALA A 216 -27.16 23.38 -10.52
C ALA A 216 -28.01 23.13 -11.77
N GLU A 217 -27.43 23.09 -12.98
CA GLU A 217 -28.17 22.94 -14.22
C GLU A 217 -28.18 21.50 -14.71
N ILE A 218 -29.35 21.02 -15.09
CA ILE A 218 -29.58 19.72 -15.71
C ILE A 218 -29.69 19.92 -17.22
N ALA A 219 -28.96 19.13 -18.00
CA ALA A 219 -29.08 19.16 -19.46
C ALA A 219 -30.54 18.99 -19.94
N PRO A 220 -30.98 19.69 -20.98
CA PRO A 220 -32.37 19.57 -21.48
C PRO A 220 -32.73 18.18 -22.03
N GLY A 221 -31.72 17.37 -22.33
CA GLY A 221 -31.92 15.98 -22.74
C GLY A 221 -30.62 15.26 -23.02
N VAL A 222 -30.70 13.97 -23.28
CA VAL A 222 -29.57 13.11 -23.64
C VAL A 222 -29.86 12.32 -24.93
N ILE A 223 -28.78 12.00 -25.63
CA ILE A 223 -28.77 11.00 -26.69
C ILE A 223 -28.21 9.71 -26.09
N MET A 224 -28.93 8.63 -26.15
CA MET A 224 -28.46 7.30 -25.80
C MET A 224 -28.38 6.44 -27.05
N ILE A 225 -27.27 5.74 -27.27
CA ILE A 225 -27.11 4.78 -28.32
C ILE A 225 -26.85 3.38 -27.78
N ARG A 226 -27.49 2.40 -28.38
CA ARG A 226 -27.23 0.97 -28.17
C ARG A 226 -26.54 0.42 -29.41
N VAL A 227 -25.32 -0.10 -29.25
CA VAL A 227 -24.50 -0.63 -30.33
C VAL A 227 -24.31 -2.13 -30.11
N PRO A 228 -24.55 -2.97 -31.16
CA PRO A 228 -24.35 -4.41 -31.05
C PRO A 228 -22.90 -4.75 -30.66
N MET A 229 -22.70 -5.74 -29.78
CA MET A 229 -21.39 -6.20 -29.35
C MET A 229 -20.55 -6.77 -30.51
N SER A 230 -21.17 -7.19 -31.63
CA SER A 230 -20.46 -7.58 -32.84
C SER A 230 -19.49 -6.50 -33.35
N ASN A 231 -19.79 -5.23 -33.13
CA ASN A 231 -18.90 -4.12 -33.49
C ASN A 231 -17.57 -4.15 -32.75
N LEU A 232 -17.56 -4.53 -31.46
CA LEU A 232 -16.34 -4.72 -30.71
C LEU A 232 -15.64 -6.04 -31.04
N THR A 233 -16.38 -7.12 -31.29
CA THR A 233 -15.78 -8.38 -31.76
C THR A 233 -15.08 -8.22 -33.10
N GLU A 234 -15.60 -7.42 -33.99
CA GLU A 234 -14.93 -7.05 -35.23
C GLU A 234 -13.65 -6.26 -35.00
N ALA A 235 -13.67 -5.29 -34.06
CA ALA A 235 -12.49 -4.54 -33.70
C ALA A 235 -11.41 -5.45 -33.07
N MET A 236 -11.80 -6.38 -32.21
CA MET A 236 -10.90 -7.38 -31.64
C MET A 236 -10.30 -8.30 -32.72
N ALA A 237 -11.09 -8.67 -33.75
CA ALA A 237 -10.67 -9.53 -34.84
C ALA A 237 -9.72 -8.85 -35.86
N GLN A 238 -9.53 -7.52 -35.78
CA GLN A 238 -8.52 -6.81 -36.57
C GLN A 238 -7.08 -7.11 -36.11
N THR A 239 -6.91 -7.70 -34.96
CA THR A 239 -5.61 -8.22 -34.49
C THR A 239 -5.39 -9.65 -34.99
N ASP A 240 -4.15 -10.16 -34.93
CA ASP A 240 -3.88 -11.56 -35.32
C ASP A 240 -4.48 -12.55 -34.29
N ILE A 241 -5.72 -12.95 -34.54
CA ILE A 241 -6.48 -13.90 -33.71
C ILE A 241 -5.85 -15.31 -33.66
N SER A 242 -4.87 -15.62 -34.52
CA SER A 242 -4.15 -16.89 -34.47
C SER A 242 -3.14 -16.97 -33.33
N LEU A 243 -2.81 -15.83 -32.72
CA LEU A 243 -1.86 -15.75 -31.60
C LEU A 243 -2.49 -16.10 -30.25
N GLY A 244 -3.81 -16.07 -30.15
CA GLY A 244 -4.48 -16.42 -28.88
C GLY A 244 -5.97 -16.15 -28.87
N ALA A 245 -6.62 -16.43 -27.74
CA ALA A 245 -8.00 -16.08 -27.46
C ALA A 245 -8.06 -14.79 -26.64
N SER A 246 -8.78 -13.79 -27.15
CA SER A 246 -9.12 -12.56 -26.44
C SER A 246 -10.57 -12.63 -25.96
N LYS A 247 -10.80 -12.43 -24.68
CA LYS A 247 -12.10 -12.43 -24.03
C LYS A 247 -12.35 -11.09 -23.37
N LEU A 248 -13.39 -10.39 -23.76
CA LEU A 248 -13.85 -9.18 -23.11
C LEU A 248 -14.90 -9.54 -22.07
N LEU A 249 -14.69 -9.10 -20.84
CA LEU A 249 -15.56 -9.39 -19.70
C LEU A 249 -16.08 -8.09 -19.12
N GLN A 250 -17.32 -8.11 -18.69
CA GLN A 250 -17.88 -7.06 -17.84
C GLN A 250 -17.71 -7.47 -16.38
N ILE A 251 -17.22 -6.53 -15.60
CA ILE A 251 -16.98 -6.71 -14.16
C ILE A 251 -18.28 -6.41 -13.42
N PHE A 252 -18.81 -7.40 -12.69
CA PHE A 252 -19.90 -7.24 -11.72
C PHE A 252 -19.37 -7.54 -10.33
N LYS A 253 -20.00 -6.96 -9.32
CA LYS A 253 -19.57 -7.00 -7.88
C LYS A 253 -18.99 -8.34 -7.37
N ASN A 254 -19.38 -9.49 -7.95
CA ASN A 254 -18.90 -10.80 -7.48
C ASN A 254 -18.56 -11.80 -8.59
N ARG A 255 -18.64 -11.42 -9.87
CA ARG A 255 -18.20 -12.28 -10.98
C ARG A 255 -18.04 -11.48 -12.27
N ASN A 256 -17.09 -11.89 -13.09
CA ASN A 256 -16.89 -11.35 -14.41
C ASN A 256 -17.79 -12.09 -15.41
N GLN A 257 -18.49 -11.37 -16.24
CA GLN A 257 -19.37 -11.94 -17.26
C GLN A 257 -18.74 -11.77 -18.64
N LEU A 258 -18.60 -12.86 -19.37
CA LEU A 258 -18.11 -12.83 -20.74
C LEU A 258 -19.13 -12.12 -21.65
N ILE A 259 -18.69 -11.05 -22.34
CA ILE A 259 -19.53 -10.25 -23.24
C ILE A 259 -19.09 -10.37 -24.70
N ALA A 260 -17.81 -10.63 -24.96
CA ALA A 260 -17.29 -10.88 -26.32
C ALA A 260 -16.06 -11.79 -26.27
N SER A 261 -15.83 -12.58 -27.33
CA SER A 261 -14.65 -13.45 -27.45
C SER A 261 -14.26 -13.65 -28.89
N VAL A 262 -12.94 -13.63 -29.19
CA VAL A 262 -12.37 -13.91 -30.50
C VAL A 262 -11.10 -14.76 -30.36
N GLY A 263 -10.78 -15.57 -31.38
CA GLY A 263 -9.60 -16.41 -31.44
C GLY A 263 -9.70 -17.68 -30.57
N SER A 264 -8.59 -18.39 -30.44
CA SER A 264 -8.46 -19.60 -29.63
C SER A 264 -7.08 -19.68 -28.97
N GLY A 265 -7.05 -20.03 -27.69
CA GLY A 265 -5.83 -20.17 -26.89
C GLY A 265 -6.14 -20.78 -25.54
N ASN A 266 -5.17 -21.46 -24.95
CA ASN A 266 -5.28 -22.12 -23.65
C ASN A 266 -4.01 -21.97 -22.79
N GLY A 267 -3.13 -21.06 -23.17
CA GLY A 267 -1.93 -20.73 -22.40
C GLY A 267 -2.23 -19.94 -21.11
N PRO A 268 -1.19 -19.52 -20.38
CA PRO A 268 -1.34 -18.74 -19.16
C PRO A 268 -2.04 -17.41 -19.46
N LYS A 269 -3.03 -17.09 -18.62
CA LYS A 269 -3.88 -15.92 -18.75
C LYS A 269 -3.10 -14.63 -18.48
N VAL A 270 -3.27 -13.63 -19.34
CA VAL A 270 -2.87 -12.25 -19.13
C VAL A 270 -4.12 -11.37 -19.11
N THR A 271 -4.15 -10.36 -18.26
CA THR A 271 -5.28 -9.45 -18.10
C THR A 271 -4.87 -8.02 -18.40
N VAL A 272 -5.76 -7.26 -19.04
CA VAL A 272 -5.61 -5.82 -19.28
C VAL A 272 -6.90 -5.14 -18.83
N ASP A 273 -6.80 -4.26 -17.86
CA ASP A 273 -7.92 -3.44 -17.42
C ASP A 273 -8.22 -2.40 -18.50
N MET A 274 -9.46 -2.39 -18.98
CA MET A 274 -9.88 -1.49 -20.04
C MET A 274 -10.65 -0.28 -19.51
N SER A 275 -11.39 -0.49 -18.42
CA SER A 275 -12.11 0.51 -17.65
C SER A 275 -12.53 -0.12 -16.32
N GLU A 276 -13.16 0.66 -15.45
CA GLU A 276 -13.73 0.15 -14.19
C GLU A 276 -14.77 -0.96 -14.39
N LEU A 277 -15.38 -1.01 -15.57
CA LEU A 277 -16.45 -1.96 -15.89
C LEU A 277 -16.00 -3.11 -16.81
N TRP A 278 -14.85 -2.99 -17.48
CA TRP A 278 -14.45 -3.95 -18.50
C TRP A 278 -13.02 -4.41 -18.33
N LEU A 279 -12.83 -5.74 -18.45
CA LEU A 279 -11.57 -6.46 -18.37
C LEU A 279 -11.33 -7.25 -19.65
N LEU A 280 -10.14 -7.15 -20.22
CA LEU A 280 -9.71 -8.01 -21.32
C LEU A 280 -8.82 -9.12 -20.79
N GLU A 281 -9.21 -10.38 -21.00
CA GLU A 281 -8.39 -11.56 -20.77
C GLU A 281 -7.83 -12.07 -22.10
N PHE A 282 -6.54 -12.34 -22.13
CA PHE A 282 -5.87 -12.95 -23.27
C PHE A 282 -5.26 -14.30 -22.87
N TYR A 283 -5.46 -15.31 -23.71
CA TYR A 283 -4.96 -16.66 -23.54
C TYR A 283 -4.09 -16.99 -24.77
N PRO A 284 -2.75 -17.05 -24.67
CA PRO A 284 -1.88 -17.32 -25.81
C PRO A 284 -2.12 -18.68 -26.41
N SER A 285 -1.97 -18.74 -27.75
CA SER A 285 -2.01 -19.97 -28.51
C SER A 285 -0.63 -20.66 -28.51
N PRO A 286 -0.55 -21.95 -28.91
CA PRO A 286 0.73 -22.61 -29.15
C PRO A 286 1.63 -21.85 -30.14
N LYS A 287 1.06 -21.17 -31.16
CA LYS A 287 1.82 -20.36 -32.12
C LYS A 287 2.57 -19.19 -31.46
N LEU A 288 1.95 -18.52 -30.46
CA LEU A 288 2.62 -17.46 -29.69
C LEU A 288 3.67 -18.05 -28.75
N ALA A 289 3.40 -19.21 -28.15
CA ALA A 289 4.35 -19.92 -27.31
C ALA A 289 5.59 -20.36 -28.11
N ASP A 290 5.43 -20.80 -29.36
CA ASP A 290 6.54 -21.11 -30.26
C ASP A 290 7.40 -19.88 -30.56
N GLN A 291 6.80 -18.70 -30.72
CA GLN A 291 7.54 -17.44 -30.90
C GLN A 291 8.34 -17.02 -29.66
N ALA A 292 7.88 -17.40 -28.47
CA ALA A 292 8.57 -17.12 -27.21
C ALA A 292 9.71 -18.11 -26.94
N SER A 293 9.77 -19.26 -27.64
CA SER A 293 10.75 -20.31 -27.38
C SER A 293 12.18 -19.83 -27.58
N VAL A 294 13.07 -20.33 -26.71
CA VAL A 294 14.51 -20.06 -26.75
C VAL A 294 15.23 -21.28 -27.35
N GLN A 295 16.15 -21.06 -28.29
CA GLN A 295 16.87 -22.17 -28.88
C GLN A 295 17.91 -22.74 -27.90
N PRO A 296 17.74 -24.01 -27.42
CA PRO A 296 18.58 -24.58 -26.36
C PRO A 296 20.02 -24.90 -26.76
N TRP A 297 20.35 -24.89 -28.06
CA TRP A 297 21.66 -25.32 -28.58
C TRP A 297 22.83 -24.44 -28.09
N LEU A 298 22.61 -23.12 -27.90
CA LEU A 298 23.64 -22.24 -27.34
C LEU A 298 24.03 -22.61 -25.90
N LEU A 299 23.05 -22.97 -25.07
CA LEU A 299 23.28 -23.45 -23.71
C LEU A 299 24.01 -24.81 -23.71
N ILE A 300 23.65 -25.71 -24.63
CA ILE A 300 24.29 -27.01 -24.80
C ILE A 300 25.78 -26.82 -25.18
N ILE A 301 26.10 -25.92 -26.11
CA ILE A 301 27.48 -25.62 -26.48
C ILE A 301 28.25 -25.02 -25.30
N ALA A 302 27.68 -24.03 -24.60
CA ALA A 302 28.31 -23.40 -23.45
C ALA A 302 28.66 -24.43 -22.37
N HIS A 303 27.69 -25.29 -22.00
CA HIS A 303 27.92 -26.36 -21.02
C HIS A 303 28.89 -27.41 -21.47
N SER A 304 28.93 -27.73 -22.77
CA SER A 304 29.91 -28.65 -23.34
C SER A 304 31.35 -28.11 -23.22
N ILE A 305 31.53 -26.82 -23.46
CA ILE A 305 32.84 -26.14 -23.29
C ILE A 305 33.26 -26.14 -21.82
N VAL A 306 32.34 -25.78 -20.90
CA VAL A 306 32.61 -25.79 -19.46
C VAL A 306 32.93 -27.19 -18.96
N LEU A 307 32.23 -28.22 -19.43
CA LEU A 307 32.50 -29.62 -19.11
C LEU A 307 33.90 -30.04 -19.56
N LEU A 308 34.33 -29.70 -20.78
CA LEU A 308 35.65 -30.01 -21.29
C LEU A 308 36.77 -29.32 -20.48
N LEU A 309 36.57 -28.04 -20.11
CA LEU A 309 37.53 -27.29 -19.32
C LEU A 309 37.65 -27.82 -17.89
N THR A 310 36.51 -28.11 -17.27
CA THR A 310 36.48 -28.62 -15.88
C THR A 310 36.96 -30.07 -15.77
N ALA A 311 36.61 -30.93 -16.69
CA ALA A 311 37.12 -32.31 -16.77
C ALA A 311 38.62 -32.35 -17.04
N GLY A 312 39.10 -31.49 -17.98
CA GLY A 312 40.54 -31.34 -18.26
C GLY A 312 41.30 -30.83 -17.03
N GLY A 313 40.81 -29.78 -16.38
CA GLY A 313 41.39 -29.26 -15.12
C GLY A 313 41.42 -30.29 -14.00
N ALA A 314 40.32 -31.02 -13.80
CA ALA A 314 40.24 -32.09 -12.80
C ALA A 314 41.24 -33.25 -13.10
N TYR A 315 41.43 -33.62 -14.37
CA TYR A 315 42.40 -34.61 -14.77
C TYR A 315 43.84 -34.17 -14.44
N PHE A 316 44.23 -32.93 -14.84
CA PHE A 316 45.55 -32.38 -14.52
C PHE A 316 45.80 -32.25 -13.01
N LEU A 317 44.78 -31.79 -12.26
CA LEU A 317 44.86 -31.72 -10.80
C LEU A 317 45.04 -33.12 -10.18
N GLY A 318 44.31 -34.12 -10.65
CA GLY A 318 44.43 -35.50 -10.21
C GLY A 318 45.83 -36.08 -10.48
N ILE A 319 46.43 -35.78 -11.62
CA ILE A 319 47.82 -36.16 -11.96
C ILE A 319 48.79 -35.46 -10.99
N ARG A 320 48.64 -34.16 -10.76
CA ARG A 320 49.51 -33.38 -9.88
C ARG A 320 49.45 -33.88 -8.42
N ILE A 321 48.29 -34.20 -7.92
CA ILE A 321 48.10 -34.81 -6.57
C ILE A 321 48.75 -36.18 -6.51
N LYS A 322 48.61 -37.02 -7.54
CA LYS A 322 49.25 -38.32 -7.61
C LYS A 322 50.77 -38.21 -7.54
N HIS A 323 51.37 -37.32 -8.35
CA HIS A 323 52.81 -37.05 -8.30
C HIS A 323 53.29 -36.53 -6.92
N GLN A 324 52.51 -35.67 -6.26
CA GLN A 324 52.84 -35.22 -4.92
C GLN A 324 52.73 -36.35 -3.88
N GLN A 325 51.80 -37.27 -4.02
CA GLN A 325 51.71 -38.47 -3.16
C GLN A 325 52.87 -39.42 -3.38
N GLU A 326 53.25 -39.63 -4.64
CA GLU A 326 54.43 -40.46 -4.98
C GLU A 326 55.74 -39.80 -4.46
N ALA A 327 55.88 -38.49 -4.61
CA ALA A 327 57.00 -37.74 -4.03
C ALA A 327 57.05 -37.80 -2.50
N LYS A 328 55.88 -37.71 -1.81
CA LYS A 328 55.81 -37.91 -0.36
C LYS A 328 56.13 -39.31 0.07
N LYS A 329 55.71 -40.34 -0.71
CA LYS A 329 56.12 -41.75 -0.45
C LYS A 329 57.63 -41.97 -0.59
N LEU A 330 58.23 -41.43 -1.66
CA LEU A 330 59.70 -41.49 -1.83
C LEU A 330 60.44 -40.78 -0.71
N ALA A 331 59.98 -39.61 -0.25
CA ALA A 331 60.54 -38.87 0.86
C ALA A 331 60.41 -39.63 2.20
N MET A 332 59.30 -40.31 2.43
CA MET A 332 59.15 -41.19 3.61
C MET A 332 60.01 -42.46 3.56
N GLU A 333 60.26 -42.97 2.33
CA GLU A 333 61.13 -44.15 2.13
C GLU A 333 62.57 -43.74 2.31
N GLN A 334 63.01 -42.55 1.84
CA GLN A 334 64.33 -41.96 2.11
C GLN A 334 64.53 -41.65 3.61
N GLN A 335 63.53 -41.24 4.32
CA GLN A 335 63.59 -41.02 5.77
C GLN A 335 63.67 -42.34 6.56
N ARG A 336 63.12 -43.45 6.03
CA ARG A 336 63.30 -44.81 6.63
C ARG A 336 64.68 -45.37 6.47
N ILE A 337 65.42 -44.96 5.45
CA ILE A 337 66.78 -45.45 5.20
C ILE A 337 67.84 -44.65 6.02
N SER A 338 67.49 -43.44 6.50
CA SER A 338 68.39 -42.59 7.31
C SER A 338 68.31 -42.78 8.80
N VAL A 339 67.50 -43.70 9.31
CA VAL A 339 67.40 -44.03 10.75
C VAL A 339 68.16 -45.36 11.03
N GLY A 340 69.40 -45.39 10.72
CA GLY A 340 70.25 -46.51 11.05
C GLY A 340 71.67 -46.15 11.16
N THR A 341 72.08 -45.23 12.04
CA THR A 341 73.30 -45.12 12.74
C THR A 341 73.33 -44.00 13.78
N ASN A 342 73.36 -44.36 15.03
CA ASN A 342 73.71 -43.49 16.14
C ASN A 342 75.24 -43.27 16.11
N PRO A 343 75.91 -42.33 16.77
CA PRO A 343 75.53 -41.65 18.02
C PRO A 343 76.02 -40.22 18.21
N MET A 344 75.44 -39.61 19.23
CA MET A 344 76.04 -38.73 20.25
C MET A 344 76.97 -37.54 19.84
N SER A 345 76.65 -36.45 20.34
CA SER A 345 77.37 -35.20 20.71
C SER A 345 77.03 -33.96 19.86
N ALA A 346 76.36 -33.06 20.41
CA ALA A 346 76.76 -31.69 20.76
C ALA A 346 75.59 -30.88 21.20
N LEU A 347 75.50 -30.67 22.46
CA LEU A 347 74.88 -29.56 23.13
C LEU A 347 75.69 -28.30 22.77
N ALA A 348 75.05 -27.25 22.33
CA ALA A 348 75.36 -25.85 22.70
C ALA A 348 74.36 -24.88 22.08
N ASP A 349 73.84 -24.07 22.92
CA ASP A 349 73.42 -22.67 22.76
C ASP A 349 72.24 -22.32 21.84
N VAL A 350 71.05 -22.20 22.43
CA VAL A 350 70.08 -21.14 22.09
C VAL A 350 69.46 -20.63 23.39
N GLU A 351 69.73 -19.37 23.72
CA GLU A 351 69.17 -18.62 24.81
C GLU A 351 67.63 -18.43 24.57
N ILE A 352 66.87 -18.86 25.53
CA ILE A 352 65.39 -18.60 25.55
C ILE A 352 65.16 -17.35 26.44
N SER A 353 64.50 -16.33 25.89
CA SER A 353 64.22 -15.08 26.55
C SER A 353 63.23 -15.27 27.76
N GLU A 354 63.32 -14.42 28.76
CA GLU A 354 62.62 -14.50 30.04
C GLU A 354 61.06 -14.33 29.94
N ALA A 355 60.51 -14.09 28.72
CA ALA A 355 59.05 -13.89 28.57
C ALA A 355 58.26 -15.22 28.53
N ASP A 356 58.90 -16.38 28.25
CA ASP A 356 58.20 -17.66 28.12
C ASP A 356 58.17 -18.53 29.38
N LYS A 357 58.71 -18.04 30.48
CA LYS A 357 58.76 -18.80 31.76
C LYS A 357 57.55 -18.62 32.68
N SER A 358 56.54 -17.75 32.33
CA SER A 358 55.39 -17.52 33.20
C SER A 358 54.15 -18.39 32.85
N LEU A 359 54.26 -19.26 31.87
CA LEU A 359 53.10 -20.04 31.37
C LEU A 359 53.13 -21.53 31.74
N MET A 360 54.13 -22.02 32.49
CA MET A 360 54.25 -23.42 32.89
C MET A 360 54.55 -23.60 34.40
N SER A 361 53.69 -23.11 35.30
CA SER A 361 53.64 -23.62 36.66
C SER A 361 52.21 -23.59 37.14
N GLY A 362 51.48 -24.63 36.86
CA GLY A 362 50.29 -24.97 37.57
C GLY A 362 50.64 -25.66 38.89
N GLU A 363 50.23 -25.11 39.98
CA GLU A 363 49.98 -25.84 41.22
C GLU A 363 48.67 -25.42 41.85
N THR A 364 47.78 -26.34 41.89
CA THR A 364 46.60 -26.39 42.72
C THR A 364 46.94 -26.33 44.17
N THR A 365 46.26 -25.47 44.90
CA THR A 365 45.68 -25.79 46.22
C THR A 365 44.78 -24.68 46.76
N GLY A 366 43.59 -25.02 47.14
CA GLY A 366 43.00 -24.60 48.40
C GLY A 366 41.94 -23.52 48.38
N ARG A 367 40.69 -23.97 48.38
CA ARG A 367 39.59 -23.37 49.18
C ARG A 367 39.50 -21.87 49.26
N ILE A 368 38.32 -21.32 48.82
CA ILE A 368 37.39 -20.68 49.79
C ILE A 368 36.07 -20.38 49.06
N ASN A 369 35.00 -20.75 49.72
CA ASN A 369 33.66 -20.33 49.47
C ASN A 369 33.57 -18.81 49.51
N ASN A 370 33.00 -18.24 48.49
CA ASN A 370 31.94 -17.19 48.59
C ASN A 370 31.25 -17.15 47.23
N THR A 371 30.15 -17.83 47.19
CA THR A 371 29.10 -17.61 46.17
C THR A 371 28.43 -16.29 46.57
N GLU A 372 29.01 -15.18 46.18
CA GLU A 372 28.19 -14.03 45.81
C GLU A 372 27.68 -14.29 44.45
N THR A 373 26.44 -14.70 44.39
CA THR A 373 25.60 -14.55 43.18
C THR A 373 25.56 -13.05 42.89
N LEU A 374 26.39 -12.60 41.97
CA LEU A 374 26.10 -11.38 41.23
C LEU A 374 24.78 -11.68 40.54
N GLU A 375 23.67 -11.18 41.15
CA GLU A 375 22.47 -10.94 40.42
C GLU A 375 22.89 -10.06 39.22
N PRO A 376 22.47 -10.39 37.99
CA PRO A 376 22.69 -9.46 36.91
C PRO A 376 22.02 -8.15 37.29
N ASP A 377 22.77 -7.03 37.20
CA ASP A 377 22.18 -5.70 37.22
C ASP A 377 21.14 -5.67 36.12
N THR A 378 19.90 -5.97 36.50
CA THR A 378 18.78 -5.82 35.60
C THR A 378 18.51 -4.33 35.54
N GLU A 379 18.94 -3.70 34.46
CA GLU A 379 18.54 -2.33 34.16
C GLU A 379 17.01 -2.32 34.04
N GLN A 380 16.34 -1.64 34.94
CA GLN A 380 14.89 -1.48 34.93
C GLN A 380 14.54 -0.29 34.05
N PHE A 381 13.89 -0.58 32.91
CA PHE A 381 13.35 0.45 32.03
C PHE A 381 11.89 0.74 32.41
N PRO A 382 11.43 2.02 32.34
CA PRO A 382 10.06 2.35 32.71
C PRO A 382 9.01 1.69 31.84
N ASP A 383 8.10 0.89 32.41
CA ASP A 383 7.04 0.17 31.68
C ASP A 383 6.18 1.08 30.81
N HIS A 384 5.86 2.29 31.28
CA HIS A 384 4.90 3.19 30.63
C HIS A 384 5.42 3.83 29.34
N VAL A 385 6.73 3.78 29.05
CA VAL A 385 7.28 4.27 27.78
C VAL A 385 7.04 3.29 26.62
N PHE A 386 6.81 1.99 26.92
CA PHE A 386 6.48 0.96 25.93
C PHE A 386 4.98 0.97 25.63
N ARG A 387 4.59 1.74 24.62
CA ARG A 387 3.19 1.96 24.26
C ARG A 387 2.64 0.88 23.32
N ALA A 388 1.44 1.12 22.81
CA ALA A 388 0.74 0.13 21.97
C ALA A 388 1.44 -0.14 20.62
N TYR A 389 2.20 0.82 20.08
CA TYR A 389 2.82 0.74 18.74
C TYR A 389 4.10 1.56 18.58
N ASP A 390 4.55 2.22 19.62
CA ASP A 390 5.81 2.97 19.67
C ASP A 390 6.41 2.94 21.09
N ILE A 391 7.61 3.46 21.22
CA ILE A 391 8.25 3.75 22.49
C ILE A 391 8.35 5.26 22.60
N ARG A 392 7.92 5.84 23.73
CA ARG A 392 7.90 7.29 23.87
C ARG A 392 7.95 7.69 25.33
N GLY A 393 8.83 8.65 25.65
CA GLY A 393 9.01 9.17 27.01
C GLY A 393 9.77 10.49 27.04
N ILE A 394 10.08 10.98 28.25
CA ILE A 394 10.84 12.21 28.46
C ILE A 394 12.31 11.95 28.10
N ALA A 395 12.83 12.72 27.16
CA ALA A 395 14.19 12.61 26.66
C ALA A 395 15.22 12.89 27.82
N ASN A 396 16.32 12.14 27.83
CA ASN A 396 17.38 12.21 28.82
C ASN A 396 16.97 11.88 30.28
N GLN A 397 15.74 11.46 30.52
CA GLN A 397 15.22 10.98 31.81
C GLN A 397 14.72 9.55 31.72
N GLU A 398 13.78 9.31 30.80
CA GLU A 398 13.16 8.01 30.57
C GLU A 398 13.72 7.35 29.29
N ILE A 399 13.95 8.17 28.26
CA ILE A 399 14.58 7.76 26.98
C ILE A 399 16.03 8.29 27.03
N THR A 400 16.93 7.47 27.54
CA THR A 400 18.36 7.79 27.69
C THR A 400 19.20 7.14 26.59
N GLU A 401 20.49 7.45 26.54
CA GLU A 401 21.42 6.79 25.61
C GLU A 401 21.59 5.30 25.96
N GLU A 402 21.54 4.95 27.24
CA GLU A 402 21.58 3.55 27.72
C GLU A 402 20.33 2.80 27.24
N PHE A 403 19.15 3.43 27.37
CA PHE A 403 17.91 2.90 26.85
C PHE A 403 18.01 2.64 25.34
N ALA A 404 18.46 3.63 24.56
CA ALA A 404 18.61 3.53 23.13
C ALA A 404 19.60 2.42 22.72
N ASN A 405 20.71 2.27 23.44
CA ASN A 405 21.69 1.23 23.20
C ASN A 405 21.11 -0.18 23.48
N ALA A 406 20.42 -0.35 24.61
CA ALA A 406 19.74 -1.60 24.95
C ALA A 406 18.66 -1.97 23.94
N LEU A 407 17.86 -0.97 23.50
CA LEU A 407 16.86 -1.15 22.44
C LEU A 407 17.52 -1.61 21.12
N GLY A 408 18.63 -0.98 20.73
CA GLY A 408 19.38 -1.37 19.54
C GLY A 408 19.81 -2.84 19.57
N LYS A 409 20.33 -3.30 20.71
CA LYS A 409 20.70 -4.70 20.92
C LYS A 409 19.50 -5.66 20.84
N ALA A 410 18.36 -5.28 21.42
CA ALA A 410 17.16 -6.10 21.41
C ALA A 410 16.57 -6.20 20.00
N LEU A 411 16.50 -5.10 19.26
CA LEU A 411 16.00 -5.07 17.87
C LEU A 411 16.84 -5.95 16.96
N ASP A 412 18.17 -5.80 17.01
CA ASP A 412 19.06 -6.57 16.16
C ASP A 412 19.00 -8.06 16.45
N SER A 413 18.90 -8.45 17.72
CA SER A 413 18.75 -9.88 18.08
C SER A 413 17.56 -10.52 17.35
N ARG A 414 16.49 -9.76 17.08
CA ARG A 414 15.32 -10.19 16.30
C ARG A 414 15.56 -10.18 14.80
N VAL A 415 16.25 -9.15 14.29
CA VAL A 415 16.62 -9.08 12.87
C VAL A 415 17.44 -10.30 12.49
N ILE A 416 18.49 -10.61 13.25
CA ILE A 416 19.33 -11.80 13.01
C ILE A 416 18.52 -13.09 13.19
N ALA A 417 17.61 -13.17 14.14
CA ALA A 417 16.76 -14.34 14.33
C ALA A 417 15.80 -14.56 13.13
N SER A 418 15.40 -13.49 12.42
CA SER A 418 14.61 -13.56 11.19
C SER A 418 15.45 -13.82 9.93
N GLY A 419 16.78 -13.89 10.06
CA GLY A 419 17.70 -14.08 8.93
C GLY A 419 18.14 -12.77 8.25
N GLY A 420 17.79 -11.61 8.80
CA GLY A 420 18.25 -10.30 8.35
C GLY A 420 19.65 -9.98 8.86
N HIS A 421 20.33 -9.01 8.24
CA HIS A 421 21.66 -8.54 8.61
C HIS A 421 21.81 -7.03 8.53
N ASP A 422 20.80 -6.32 8.04
CA ASP A 422 20.84 -4.88 7.80
C ASP A 422 19.55 -4.22 8.31
N MET A 423 19.68 -2.98 8.81
CA MET A 423 18.56 -2.18 9.32
C MET A 423 18.74 -0.71 8.93
N PHE A 424 17.65 -0.08 8.45
CA PHE A 424 17.59 1.37 8.27
C PHE A 424 17.46 2.07 9.62
N VAL A 425 18.22 3.15 9.81
CA VAL A 425 18.12 4.01 10.99
C VAL A 425 17.95 5.45 10.52
N GLY A 426 16.88 6.12 10.98
CA GLY A 426 16.62 7.53 10.72
C GLY A 426 16.35 8.29 12.02
N ARG A 427 16.25 9.61 11.94
CA ARG A 427 15.89 10.47 13.06
C ARG A 427 15.15 11.71 12.63
N ASP A 428 14.34 12.26 13.53
CA ASP A 428 13.76 13.60 13.39
C ASP A 428 14.74 14.73 13.82
N GLY A 429 14.23 15.97 13.82
CA GLY A 429 15.00 17.18 14.13
C GLY A 429 15.18 17.49 15.61
N ARG A 430 14.67 16.69 16.56
CA ARG A 430 14.74 16.95 18.00
C ARG A 430 16.18 17.02 18.50
N ILE A 431 16.42 17.89 19.49
CA ILE A 431 17.75 18.11 20.06
C ILE A 431 18.39 16.82 20.60
N SER A 432 17.58 15.92 21.17
CA SER A 432 18.05 14.63 21.72
C SER A 432 18.21 13.54 20.67
N SER A 433 17.64 13.69 19.45
CA SER A 433 17.66 12.62 18.43
C SER A 433 19.06 12.22 17.96
N PRO A 434 20.05 13.13 17.78
CA PRO A 434 21.39 12.72 17.35
C PRO A 434 22.11 11.82 18.34
N SER A 435 22.05 12.10 19.65
CA SER A 435 22.72 11.29 20.69
C SER A 435 22.04 9.93 20.85
N LEU A 436 20.71 9.89 20.85
CA LEU A 436 19.93 8.66 20.92
C LEU A 436 20.14 7.78 19.68
N THR A 437 20.18 8.36 18.49
CA THR A 437 20.48 7.62 17.25
C THR A 437 21.87 7.01 17.28
N LYS A 438 22.87 7.75 17.75
CA LYS A 438 24.21 7.23 17.90
C LYS A 438 24.27 6.05 18.87
N ALA A 439 23.63 6.16 20.03
CA ALA A 439 23.57 5.08 21.01
C ALA A 439 22.82 3.85 20.51
N LEU A 440 21.70 4.05 19.85
CA LEU A 440 20.92 3.00 19.20
C LEU A 440 21.76 2.26 18.15
N THR A 441 22.42 3.00 17.25
CA THR A 441 23.31 2.45 16.22
C THR A 441 24.43 1.62 16.83
N GLN A 442 25.07 2.12 17.91
CA GLN A 442 26.09 1.36 18.61
C GLN A 442 25.54 0.04 19.19
N GLY A 443 24.32 0.07 19.72
CA GLY A 443 23.65 -1.14 20.19
C GLY A 443 23.46 -2.15 19.06
N ILE A 444 22.93 -1.74 17.92
CA ILE A 444 22.71 -2.57 16.73
C ILE A 444 24.03 -3.17 16.24
N LEU A 445 25.05 -2.34 16.01
CA LEU A 445 26.35 -2.80 15.52
C LEU A 445 27.03 -3.81 16.44
N SER A 446 26.86 -3.64 17.77
CA SER A 446 27.49 -4.50 18.80
C SER A 446 26.97 -5.94 18.82
N THR A 447 25.87 -6.20 18.14
CA THR A 447 25.22 -7.51 18.06
C THR A 447 25.38 -8.17 16.68
N GLY A 448 25.86 -7.42 15.67
CA GLY A 448 26.34 -7.96 14.38
C GLY A 448 25.53 -7.58 13.17
N CYS A 449 24.49 -6.74 13.33
CA CYS A 449 23.73 -6.18 12.21
C CYS A 449 24.39 -4.89 11.69
N ASN A 450 24.31 -4.67 10.40
CA ASN A 450 24.73 -3.44 9.78
C ASN A 450 23.64 -2.37 9.88
N VAL A 451 24.07 -1.12 9.85
CA VAL A 451 23.17 0.03 9.86
C VAL A 451 23.30 0.81 8.57
N VAL A 452 22.18 1.05 7.92
CA VAL A 452 22.07 2.04 6.84
C VAL A 452 21.46 3.29 7.44
N ASP A 453 22.30 4.29 7.70
CA ASP A 453 21.87 5.58 8.23
C ASP A 453 21.26 6.41 7.11
N ILE A 454 19.95 6.71 7.22
CA ILE A 454 19.20 7.57 6.29
C ILE A 454 19.10 9.02 6.77
N GLY A 455 19.76 9.37 7.86
CA GLY A 455 19.94 10.72 8.34
C GLY A 455 18.73 11.35 9.03
N LEU A 456 18.59 12.66 8.87
CA LEU A 456 17.46 13.44 9.36
C LEU A 456 16.35 13.39 8.31
N VAL A 457 15.29 12.66 8.60
CA VAL A 457 14.17 12.43 7.68
C VAL A 457 12.84 12.38 8.44
N PRO A 458 11.71 12.69 7.80
CA PRO A 458 10.39 12.36 8.33
C PRO A 458 10.13 10.86 8.32
N SER A 459 9.23 10.41 9.21
CA SER A 459 8.87 8.98 9.36
C SER A 459 8.45 8.29 8.05
N PRO A 460 7.69 8.92 7.14
CA PRO A 460 7.37 8.34 5.84
C PRO A 460 8.58 7.88 5.04
N LEU A 461 9.73 8.56 5.13
CA LEU A 461 10.92 8.15 4.40
C LEU A 461 11.54 6.85 4.93
N LEU A 462 11.45 6.60 6.24
CA LEU A 462 11.82 5.29 6.78
C LEU A 462 10.88 4.20 6.24
N TYR A 463 9.56 4.48 6.23
CA TYR A 463 8.57 3.53 5.72
C TYR A 463 8.79 3.25 4.23
N TYR A 464 9.09 4.29 3.47
CA TYR A 464 9.43 4.19 2.06
C TYR A 464 10.69 3.35 1.82
N ALA A 465 11.78 3.62 2.55
CA ALA A 465 13.00 2.85 2.45
C ALA A 465 12.77 1.34 2.71
N VAL A 466 12.01 1.01 3.77
CA VAL A 466 11.69 -0.39 4.11
C VAL A 466 10.75 -1.03 3.08
N ALA A 467 9.83 -0.27 2.49
CA ALA A 467 8.88 -0.77 1.51
C ALA A 467 9.56 -1.07 0.16
N THR A 468 10.44 -0.18 -0.31
CA THR A 468 11.04 -0.24 -1.65
C THR A 468 12.31 -1.09 -1.72
N ASP A 469 13.11 -1.17 -0.65
CA ASP A 469 14.33 -2.00 -0.66
C ASP A 469 13.97 -3.49 -0.75
N GLU A 470 14.65 -4.24 -1.62
CA GLU A 470 14.39 -5.66 -1.84
C GLU A 470 14.90 -6.53 -0.68
N THR A 471 15.95 -6.10 0.01
CA THR A 471 16.72 -6.89 0.98
C THR A 471 16.51 -6.43 2.41
N ILE A 472 16.45 -5.13 2.66
CA ILE A 472 16.36 -4.54 4.00
C ILE A 472 14.88 -4.30 4.34
N LYS A 473 14.33 -5.15 5.19
CA LYS A 473 12.92 -5.08 5.64
C LYS A 473 12.78 -4.66 7.10
N HIS A 474 13.81 -4.02 7.65
CA HIS A 474 13.88 -3.60 9.03
C HIS A 474 14.28 -2.12 9.11
N GLY A 475 13.67 -1.40 10.03
CA GLY A 475 13.99 0.01 10.21
C GLY A 475 13.54 0.56 11.55
N VAL A 476 14.23 1.59 12.02
CA VAL A 476 13.86 2.33 13.22
C VAL A 476 14.13 3.81 13.01
N ILE A 477 13.19 4.64 13.45
CA ILE A 477 13.36 6.09 13.47
C ILE A 477 13.24 6.63 14.88
N VAL A 478 14.17 7.51 15.23
CA VAL A 478 14.21 8.21 16.52
C VAL A 478 13.34 9.44 16.42
N THR A 479 12.17 9.42 17.06
CA THR A 479 11.17 10.49 17.02
C THR A 479 10.15 10.37 18.14
N ALA A 480 9.53 11.48 18.53
CA ALA A 480 8.34 11.49 19.39
C ALA A 480 7.12 12.07 18.65
N SER A 481 7.14 12.12 17.29
CA SER A 481 6.03 12.64 16.45
C SER A 481 5.59 14.04 16.90
N HIS A 482 4.34 14.21 17.28
CA HIS A 482 3.74 15.50 17.67
C HIS A 482 3.98 15.94 19.13
N ASN A 483 4.72 15.19 19.93
CA ASN A 483 5.00 15.57 21.34
C ASN A 483 5.94 16.79 21.39
N GLY A 484 5.88 17.52 22.50
CA GLY A 484 6.75 18.68 22.75
C GLY A 484 8.26 18.34 22.74
N ALA A 485 9.08 19.37 22.85
CA ALA A 485 10.54 19.30 22.69
C ALA A 485 11.25 18.39 23.72
N ASP A 486 10.64 18.21 24.90
CA ASP A 486 11.17 17.42 26.02
C ASP A 486 10.97 15.90 25.85
N HIS A 487 10.25 15.47 24.82
CA HIS A 487 9.98 14.06 24.54
C HIS A 487 10.86 13.52 23.40
N ASN A 488 11.15 12.22 23.46
CA ASN A 488 11.67 11.45 22.33
C ASN A 488 11.19 9.99 22.38
N GLY A 489 11.55 9.20 21.39
CA GLY A 489 11.11 7.81 21.31
C GLY A 489 11.55 7.10 20.04
N PHE A 490 10.87 6.00 19.72
CA PHE A 490 11.24 5.13 18.59
C PHE A 490 10.01 4.56 17.92
N LYS A 491 9.91 4.72 16.59
CA LYS A 491 9.00 3.97 15.73
C LYS A 491 9.79 2.88 15.03
N MET A 492 9.28 1.65 15.01
CA MET A 492 10.05 0.47 14.63
C MET A 492 9.30 -0.37 13.61
N MET A 493 10.02 -0.88 12.64
CA MET A 493 9.54 -1.83 11.65
C MET A 493 10.43 -3.08 11.63
N LEU A 494 9.84 -4.25 11.71
CA LEU A 494 10.54 -5.53 11.50
C LEU A 494 9.82 -6.35 10.44
N SER A 495 10.58 -6.94 9.53
CA SER A 495 10.05 -7.75 8.41
C SER A 495 8.97 -7.03 7.59
N GLY A 496 9.16 -5.73 7.36
CA GLY A 496 8.23 -4.88 6.59
C GLY A 496 6.97 -4.44 7.33
N ALA A 497 6.80 -4.78 8.60
CA ALA A 497 5.62 -4.43 9.38
C ALA A 497 5.97 -3.53 10.58
N THR A 498 5.09 -2.59 10.89
CA THR A 498 5.19 -1.78 12.12
C THR A 498 4.88 -2.65 13.34
N LEU A 499 5.69 -2.55 14.38
CA LEU A 499 5.54 -3.35 15.59
C LEU A 499 4.25 -3.03 16.36
N ALA A 500 3.62 -4.06 16.91
CA ALA A 500 2.42 -3.96 17.72
C ALA A 500 2.71 -4.28 19.20
N LYS A 501 1.73 -4.02 20.06
CA LYS A 501 1.84 -4.13 21.53
C LYS A 501 2.56 -5.38 22.01
N ASN A 502 2.25 -6.56 21.49
CA ASN A 502 2.85 -7.82 21.94
C ASN A 502 4.36 -7.91 21.60
N GLU A 503 4.75 -7.39 20.45
CA GLU A 503 6.14 -7.38 19.98
C GLU A 503 6.96 -6.36 20.77
N ILE A 504 6.38 -5.18 21.04
CA ILE A 504 7.00 -4.14 21.87
C ILE A 504 7.19 -4.66 23.31
N ALA A 505 6.20 -5.34 23.88
CA ALA A 505 6.31 -5.95 25.21
C ALA A 505 7.37 -7.08 25.27
N GLN A 506 7.60 -7.77 24.15
CA GLN A 506 8.69 -8.75 24.06
C GLN A 506 10.06 -8.07 23.97
N ILE A 507 10.18 -6.96 23.22
CA ILE A 507 11.40 -6.15 23.17
C ILE A 507 11.75 -5.64 24.56
N HIS A 508 10.78 -5.12 25.30
CA HIS A 508 10.98 -4.69 26.70
C HIS A 508 11.60 -5.80 27.56
N LYS A 509 11.01 -6.99 27.53
CA LYS A 509 11.57 -8.14 28.26
C LYS A 509 12.99 -8.51 27.82
N GLU A 510 13.28 -8.46 26.51
CA GLU A 510 14.61 -8.74 25.99
C GLU A 510 15.63 -7.69 26.48
N MET A 511 15.22 -6.43 26.55
CA MET A 511 16.05 -5.35 27.13
C MET A 511 16.35 -5.61 28.62
N GLU A 512 15.34 -5.99 29.42
CA GLU A 512 15.52 -6.31 30.85
C GLU A 512 16.38 -7.54 31.10
N PHE A 513 16.26 -8.59 30.26
CA PHE A 513 17.05 -9.81 30.40
C PHE A 513 18.51 -9.64 29.99
N GLY A 514 18.85 -8.65 29.16
CA GLY A 514 20.21 -8.33 28.75
C GLY A 514 20.97 -9.44 28.01
N ASN A 515 20.28 -10.51 27.55
CA ASN A 515 20.94 -11.65 26.89
C ASN A 515 21.01 -11.42 25.37
N PHE A 516 21.88 -10.50 24.97
CA PHE A 516 22.05 -10.12 23.58
C PHE A 516 23.15 -10.95 22.89
N LYS A 517 23.01 -11.18 21.60
CA LYS A 517 24.09 -11.70 20.77
C LYS A 517 25.26 -10.72 20.77
N ARG A 518 26.44 -11.20 20.43
CA ARG A 518 27.64 -10.37 20.26
C ARG A 518 28.10 -10.50 18.82
N GLY A 519 28.40 -9.40 18.20
CA GLY A 519 28.87 -9.33 16.82
C GLY A 519 29.55 -7.99 16.53
N SER A 520 29.82 -7.75 15.26
CA SER A 520 30.34 -6.47 14.78
C SER A 520 29.71 -6.19 13.43
N GLY A 521 28.86 -5.17 13.36
CA GLY A 521 28.29 -4.66 12.14
C GLY A 521 29.05 -3.44 11.62
N GLU A 522 28.68 -2.98 10.43
CA GLU A 522 29.22 -1.80 9.77
C GLU A 522 28.13 -0.77 9.54
N THR A 523 28.50 0.52 9.45
CA THR A 523 27.56 1.61 9.11
C THR A 523 27.81 2.09 7.69
N SER A 524 26.74 2.26 6.93
CA SER A 524 26.72 2.96 5.65
C SER A 524 25.72 4.12 5.70
N ILE A 525 25.82 5.07 4.79
CA ILE A 525 24.91 6.22 4.67
C ILE A 525 24.18 6.11 3.32
N ARG A 526 22.88 6.35 3.31
CA ARG A 526 22.07 6.43 2.11
C ARG A 526 21.09 7.59 2.19
N ASP A 527 21.16 8.49 1.22
CA ASP A 527 20.14 9.52 1.03
C ASP A 527 18.96 8.93 0.26
N ILE A 528 17.84 8.77 0.94
CA ILE A 528 16.60 8.24 0.38
C ILE A 528 15.67 9.34 -0.16
N SER A 529 15.99 10.61 0.12
CA SER A 529 15.12 11.76 -0.20
C SER A 529 14.92 11.93 -1.69
N ILE A 530 15.97 11.68 -2.46
CA ILE A 530 15.95 11.84 -3.94
C ILE A 530 15.01 10.81 -4.54
N GLU A 531 15.18 9.52 -4.16
CA GLU A 531 14.36 8.42 -4.66
C GLU A 531 12.88 8.63 -4.32
N TYR A 532 12.58 9.09 -3.10
CA TYR A 532 11.24 9.38 -2.64
C TYR A 532 10.59 10.53 -3.42
N ILE A 533 11.32 11.63 -3.63
CA ILE A 533 10.83 12.77 -4.41
C ILE A 533 10.57 12.36 -5.87
N ASP A 534 11.55 11.69 -6.50
CA ASP A 534 11.44 11.25 -7.89
C ASP A 534 10.23 10.33 -8.11
N GLU A 535 9.94 9.43 -7.16
CA GLU A 535 8.79 8.54 -7.26
C GLU A 535 7.46 9.31 -7.16
N ILE A 536 7.34 10.26 -6.23
CA ILE A 536 6.13 11.11 -6.14
C ILE A 536 5.98 11.95 -7.42
N LEU A 537 7.05 12.58 -7.92
CA LEU A 537 7.01 13.35 -9.16
C LEU A 537 6.64 12.50 -10.38
N SER A 538 6.97 11.22 -10.37
CA SER A 538 6.60 10.30 -11.45
C SER A 538 5.13 9.89 -11.42
N ASP A 539 4.49 9.91 -10.25
CA ASP A 539 3.11 9.47 -10.03
C ASP A 539 2.12 10.64 -10.04
N VAL A 540 2.48 11.78 -9.46
CA VAL A 540 1.60 12.94 -9.27
C VAL A 540 1.85 14.00 -10.35
N ALA A 541 0.82 14.31 -11.14
CA ALA A 541 0.89 15.33 -12.18
C ALA A 541 0.02 16.53 -11.83
N LEU A 542 0.61 17.73 -11.84
CA LEU A 542 -0.15 18.98 -11.70
C LEU A 542 -0.46 19.60 -13.06
N MET A 543 -1.67 20.13 -13.21
CA MET A 543 -2.11 20.89 -14.38
C MET A 543 -2.25 22.36 -13.97
N GLY A 544 -1.17 23.12 -14.06
CA GLY A 544 -1.14 24.54 -13.71
C GLY A 544 -0.32 24.86 -12.47
N ASP A 545 -0.14 26.14 -12.21
CA ASP A 545 0.63 26.68 -11.10
C ASP A 545 -0.28 26.76 -9.86
N ALA A 546 0.13 26.16 -8.75
CA ALA A 546 -0.57 26.27 -7.47
C ALA A 546 0.33 27.00 -6.45
N LYS A 547 -0.24 27.92 -5.68
CA LYS A 547 0.46 28.55 -4.56
C LYS A 547 0.11 27.86 -3.26
N ILE A 548 1.11 27.33 -2.56
CA ILE A 548 0.96 26.57 -1.34
C ILE A 548 1.75 27.18 -0.18
N VAL A 549 1.12 27.28 1.00
CA VAL A 549 1.83 27.57 2.26
C VAL A 549 2.09 26.26 3.00
N ILE A 550 3.35 26.01 3.34
CA ILE A 550 3.78 24.79 4.05
C ILE A 550 4.23 25.16 5.44
N ASP A 551 3.54 24.64 6.45
CA ASP A 551 3.92 24.72 7.85
C ASP A 551 4.50 23.37 8.31
N ALA A 552 5.80 23.32 8.53
CA ALA A 552 6.47 22.13 9.03
C ALA A 552 6.55 22.07 10.55
N GLY A 553 6.05 23.09 11.27
CA GLY A 553 6.13 23.17 12.74
C GLY A 553 7.56 23.01 13.28
N ASN A 554 8.59 23.47 12.57
CA ASN A 554 10.01 23.24 12.82
C ASN A 554 10.43 21.76 12.86
N GLY A 555 9.60 20.86 12.33
CA GLY A 555 9.79 19.42 12.31
C GLY A 555 10.58 18.91 11.10
N ALA A 556 10.66 17.58 10.98
CA ALA A 556 11.49 16.88 9.98
C ALA A 556 11.08 17.11 8.51
N CYS A 557 9.85 17.59 8.26
CA CYS A 557 9.37 17.91 6.90
C CYS A 557 9.94 19.22 6.34
N GLY A 558 10.61 20.05 7.18
CA GLY A 558 10.98 21.41 6.84
C GLY A 558 11.88 21.57 5.61
N GLU A 559 12.69 20.59 5.30
CA GLU A 559 13.55 20.58 4.11
C GLU A 559 12.89 19.89 2.91
N ILE A 560 12.35 18.70 3.14
CA ILE A 560 11.90 17.83 2.04
C ILE A 560 10.56 18.29 1.43
N ALA A 561 9.61 18.77 2.25
CA ALA A 561 8.30 19.17 1.73
C ALA A 561 8.40 20.42 0.83
N PRO A 562 9.04 21.53 1.24
CA PRO A 562 9.21 22.68 0.33
C PRO A 562 9.95 22.33 -0.96
N ARG A 563 10.94 21.46 -0.88
CA ARG A 563 11.69 20.98 -2.04
C ARG A 563 10.80 20.20 -3.00
N LEU A 564 10.06 19.18 -2.53
CA LEU A 564 9.15 18.41 -3.35
C LEU A 564 8.14 19.29 -4.07
N PHE A 565 7.43 20.16 -3.34
CA PHE A 565 6.39 21.00 -3.94
C PHE A 565 6.95 22.05 -4.92
N SER A 566 8.17 22.55 -4.68
CA SER A 566 8.86 23.40 -5.65
C SER A 566 9.22 22.61 -6.92
N GLU A 567 9.73 21.40 -6.79
CA GLU A 567 10.02 20.51 -7.93
C GLU A 567 8.75 20.06 -8.67
N MET A 568 7.58 19.98 -8.00
CA MET A 568 6.27 19.81 -8.63
C MET A 568 5.79 21.04 -9.42
N GLY A 569 6.48 22.20 -9.31
CA GLY A 569 6.12 23.44 -9.98
C GLY A 569 5.22 24.38 -9.18
N CYS A 570 5.03 24.16 -7.89
CA CYS A 570 4.24 25.03 -7.02
C CYS A 570 5.02 26.32 -6.64
N ASP A 571 4.28 27.43 -6.44
CA ASP A 571 4.78 28.63 -5.73
C ASP A 571 4.70 28.35 -4.22
N VAL A 572 5.84 28.05 -3.61
CA VAL A 572 5.92 27.58 -2.23
C VAL A 572 6.25 28.69 -1.27
N VAL A 573 5.39 28.90 -0.28
CA VAL A 573 5.64 29.78 0.87
C VAL A 573 5.96 28.90 2.08
N SER A 574 7.22 28.92 2.53
CA SER A 574 7.68 28.16 3.68
C SER A 574 7.35 28.88 4.98
N LEU A 575 6.64 28.22 5.90
CA LEU A 575 6.31 28.69 7.24
C LEU A 575 6.86 27.69 8.24
N HIS A 576 7.66 28.15 9.22
CA HIS A 576 8.28 27.29 10.25
C HIS A 576 8.98 26.04 9.70
N CYS A 577 9.64 26.17 8.52
CA CYS A 577 10.34 25.09 7.85
C CYS A 577 11.82 24.94 8.26
N ASP A 578 12.40 25.92 8.99
CA ASP A 578 13.70 25.71 9.60
C ASP A 578 13.61 24.62 10.68
N ILE A 579 14.36 23.54 10.53
CA ILE A 579 14.30 22.39 11.45
C ILE A 579 14.94 22.80 12.78
N ASP A 580 14.14 22.88 13.83
CA ASP A 580 14.55 23.25 15.19
C ASP A 580 13.84 22.39 16.22
N GLY A 581 14.55 21.48 16.86
CA GLY A 581 14.02 20.56 17.86
C GLY A 581 13.56 21.22 19.16
N SER A 582 13.67 22.54 19.31
CA SER A 582 13.06 23.28 20.40
C SER A 582 11.62 23.71 20.14
N PHE A 583 11.17 23.62 18.88
CA PHE A 583 9.85 24.03 18.39
C PHE A 583 9.45 25.44 18.83
N PRO A 584 10.20 26.48 18.42
CA PRO A 584 10.09 27.82 19.02
C PRO A 584 8.80 28.55 18.67
N ASN A 585 8.07 28.16 17.61
CA ASN A 585 6.89 28.85 17.13
C ASN A 585 5.59 28.28 17.73
N HIS A 586 5.41 26.98 17.63
CA HIS A 586 4.29 26.22 18.24
C HIS A 586 4.69 24.76 18.43
N GLU A 587 3.94 24.01 19.24
CA GLU A 587 4.12 22.57 19.32
C GLU A 587 3.88 21.93 17.96
N PRO A 588 4.63 20.88 17.58
CA PRO A 588 4.51 20.25 16.27
C PRO A 588 3.30 19.32 16.19
N ASP A 589 2.16 19.80 16.68
CA ASP A 589 0.85 19.09 16.73
C ASP A 589 -0.23 19.88 16.00
N PRO A 590 -0.40 19.68 14.67
CA PRO A 590 -1.39 20.40 13.88
C PRO A 590 -2.84 19.96 14.16
N SER A 591 -3.06 18.95 15.02
CA SER A 591 -4.42 18.58 15.46
C SER A 591 -5.06 19.64 16.39
N LYS A 592 -4.24 20.56 16.94
CA LYS A 592 -4.67 21.67 17.75
C LYS A 592 -4.91 22.90 16.87
N PRO A 593 -6.14 23.44 16.81
CA PRO A 593 -6.43 24.61 15.96
C PRO A 593 -5.57 25.84 16.25
N GLU A 594 -5.13 26.03 17.51
CA GLU A 594 -4.24 27.10 17.92
C GLU A 594 -2.89 27.04 17.20
N ASN A 595 -2.36 25.84 16.91
CA ASN A 595 -1.10 25.64 16.20
C ASN A 595 -1.22 25.89 14.69
N LEU A 596 -2.43 26.01 14.17
CA LEU A 596 -2.70 26.36 12.76
C LEU A 596 -2.98 27.86 12.54
N ALA A 597 -2.96 28.68 13.59
CA ALA A 597 -3.31 30.09 13.50
C ALA A 597 -2.39 30.86 12.53
N ASP A 598 -1.09 30.63 12.58
CA ASP A 598 -0.11 31.27 11.71
C ASP A 598 -0.29 30.81 10.25
N LEU A 599 -0.57 29.52 10.04
CA LEU A 599 -0.84 28.97 8.70
C LEU A 599 -2.10 29.61 8.10
N VAL A 600 -3.20 29.71 8.88
CA VAL A 600 -4.45 30.37 8.42
C VAL A 600 -4.22 31.82 8.07
N ALA A 601 -3.45 32.54 8.89
CA ALA A 601 -3.10 33.93 8.62
C ALA A 601 -2.26 34.05 7.34
N LYS A 602 -1.25 33.19 7.17
CA LYS A 602 -0.32 33.25 6.04
C LYS A 602 -0.98 32.85 4.73
N VAL A 603 -1.88 31.87 4.71
CA VAL A 603 -2.67 31.51 3.51
C VAL A 603 -3.46 32.73 3.00
N LYS A 604 -4.12 33.46 3.91
CA LYS A 604 -4.90 34.66 3.55
C LYS A 604 -4.02 35.81 3.11
N GLU A 605 -2.89 36.01 3.78
CA GLU A 605 -1.93 37.09 3.45
C GLU A 605 -1.35 36.90 2.05
N GLU A 606 -0.97 35.70 1.71
CA GLU A 606 -0.33 35.31 0.45
C GLU A 606 -1.35 35.07 -0.68
N GLY A 607 -2.66 34.97 -0.36
CA GLY A 607 -3.67 34.54 -1.32
C GLY A 607 -3.34 33.18 -1.91
N ALA A 608 -2.88 32.25 -1.06
CA ALA A 608 -2.51 30.90 -1.48
C ALA A 608 -3.73 30.02 -1.73
N ASP A 609 -3.61 29.07 -2.65
CA ASP A 609 -4.68 28.13 -2.99
C ASP A 609 -4.97 27.16 -1.85
N LEU A 610 -3.94 26.84 -1.04
CA LEU A 610 -4.08 26.02 0.17
C LEU A 610 -2.91 26.24 1.12
N GLY A 611 -3.16 25.85 2.39
CA GLY A 611 -2.13 25.66 3.39
C GLY A 611 -2.08 24.19 3.83
N VAL A 612 -0.88 23.68 4.08
CA VAL A 612 -0.68 22.36 4.66
C VAL A 612 0.20 22.44 5.90
N ALA A 613 -0.17 21.72 6.95
CA ALA A 613 0.63 21.57 8.16
C ALA A 613 0.98 20.12 8.40
N PHE A 614 2.23 19.86 8.78
CA PHE A 614 2.73 18.54 9.13
C PHE A 614 3.03 18.46 10.62
N ASP A 615 2.93 17.27 11.22
CA ASP A 615 3.42 17.06 12.57
C ASP A 615 4.96 16.85 12.59
N GLY A 616 5.53 16.75 13.78
CA GLY A 616 6.99 16.83 13.93
C GLY A 616 7.80 15.79 13.15
N ASP A 617 7.22 14.66 12.78
CA ASP A 617 7.85 13.64 11.94
C ASP A 617 7.08 13.34 10.64
N GLY A 618 6.06 14.14 10.31
CA GLY A 618 5.49 14.20 8.97
C GLY A 618 4.58 13.06 8.54
N ASP A 619 4.14 12.21 9.46
CA ASP A 619 3.19 11.14 9.13
C ASP A 619 1.71 11.57 9.23
N ARG A 620 1.47 12.86 9.58
CA ARG A 620 0.15 13.49 9.57
C ARG A 620 0.14 14.75 8.73
N VAL A 621 -1.04 15.05 8.19
CA VAL A 621 -1.29 16.29 7.45
C VAL A 621 -2.61 16.92 7.85
N PHE A 622 -2.62 18.23 7.96
CA PHE A 622 -3.79 19.08 8.13
C PHE A 622 -3.82 20.13 7.04
N VAL A 623 -5.03 20.51 6.63
CA VAL A 623 -5.25 21.33 5.45
C VAL A 623 -6.06 22.57 5.81
N VAL A 624 -5.65 23.71 5.25
CA VAL A 624 -6.34 24.99 5.32
C VAL A 624 -6.72 25.42 3.90
N THR A 625 -7.97 25.79 3.69
CA THR A 625 -8.47 26.24 2.39
C THR A 625 -8.03 27.67 2.09
N GLU A 626 -8.20 28.13 0.87
CA GLU A 626 -7.94 29.50 0.40
C GLU A 626 -8.65 30.57 1.22
N SER A 627 -9.83 30.30 1.80
CA SER A 627 -10.53 31.21 2.72
C SER A 627 -10.01 31.14 4.15
N GLY A 628 -9.10 30.20 4.46
CA GLY A 628 -8.58 29.94 5.81
C GLY A 628 -9.47 29.02 6.65
N GLN A 629 -10.33 28.21 6.04
CA GLN A 629 -11.06 27.18 6.75
C GLN A 629 -10.15 25.98 7.02
N ILE A 630 -10.09 25.52 8.27
CA ILE A 630 -9.40 24.29 8.65
C ILE A 630 -10.29 23.10 8.27
N ILE A 631 -9.76 22.17 7.50
CA ILE A 631 -10.45 20.93 7.10
C ILE A 631 -10.05 19.82 8.06
N SER A 632 -11.05 19.21 8.73
CA SER A 632 -10.81 18.04 9.58
C SER A 632 -10.34 16.84 8.76
N ALA A 633 -9.49 16.00 9.36
CA ALA A 633 -8.88 14.88 8.67
C ALA A 633 -9.91 13.86 8.14
N ASP A 634 -11.02 13.66 8.83
CA ASP A 634 -12.09 12.79 8.36
C ASP A 634 -12.86 13.37 7.14
N ARG A 635 -12.95 14.69 6.99
CA ARG A 635 -13.47 15.34 5.77
C ARG A 635 -12.46 15.24 4.62
N LEU A 636 -11.18 15.40 4.91
CA LEU A 636 -10.12 15.18 3.92
C LEU A 636 -10.17 13.72 3.44
N LEU A 637 -10.36 12.78 4.36
CA LEU A 637 -10.53 11.36 4.04
C LEU A 637 -11.79 11.11 3.19
N MET A 638 -12.90 11.87 3.39
CA MET A 638 -14.08 11.78 2.52
C MET A 638 -13.75 12.16 1.08
N LEU A 639 -12.90 13.17 0.85
CA LEU A 639 -12.47 13.58 -0.48
C LEU A 639 -11.66 12.47 -1.16
N PHE A 640 -10.67 11.92 -0.47
CA PHE A 640 -9.87 10.80 -0.97
C PHE A 640 -10.71 9.53 -1.19
N ALA A 641 -11.65 9.24 -0.29
CA ALA A 641 -12.55 8.12 -0.45
C ALA A 641 -13.43 8.26 -1.70
N LYS A 642 -13.98 9.47 -1.93
CA LYS A 642 -14.73 9.77 -3.15
C LYS A 642 -13.86 9.58 -4.40
N ASP A 643 -12.64 10.11 -4.41
CA ASP A 643 -11.73 10.02 -5.55
C ASP A 643 -11.32 8.56 -5.84
N ILE A 644 -10.79 7.88 -4.84
CA ILE A 644 -10.23 6.52 -4.99
C ILE A 644 -11.35 5.50 -5.27
N VAL A 645 -12.46 5.55 -4.52
CA VAL A 645 -13.57 4.60 -4.70
C VAL A 645 -14.26 4.80 -6.05
N SER A 646 -14.38 6.05 -6.54
CA SER A 646 -14.94 6.30 -7.88
C SER A 646 -14.10 5.65 -8.98
N ARG A 647 -12.78 5.61 -8.82
CA ARG A 647 -11.86 4.94 -9.76
C ARG A 647 -11.74 3.43 -9.52
N ASN A 648 -12.02 2.97 -8.28
CA ASN A 648 -11.88 1.59 -7.86
C ASN A 648 -13.17 1.09 -7.16
N PRO A 649 -14.28 0.89 -7.89
CA PRO A 649 -15.53 0.40 -7.31
C PRO A 649 -15.35 -0.94 -6.59
N GLY A 650 -15.86 -1.03 -5.37
CA GLY A 650 -15.68 -2.20 -4.51
C GLY A 650 -14.44 -2.14 -3.63
N ALA A 651 -13.63 -1.09 -3.73
CA ALA A 651 -12.47 -0.91 -2.85
C ALA A 651 -12.86 -0.84 -1.37
N ASP A 652 -12.02 -1.44 -0.55
CA ASP A 652 -12.10 -1.29 0.89
C ASP A 652 -11.49 0.04 1.31
N VAL A 653 -12.15 0.72 2.24
CA VAL A 653 -11.64 1.92 2.91
C VAL A 653 -11.70 1.71 4.41
N VAL A 654 -10.55 1.75 5.06
CA VAL A 654 -10.42 1.57 6.51
C VAL A 654 -10.38 2.93 7.19
N TYR A 655 -11.20 3.15 8.22
CA TYR A 655 -11.20 4.40 8.96
C TYR A 655 -11.45 4.17 10.45
N ASP A 656 -10.95 5.08 11.30
CA ASP A 656 -11.03 4.90 12.73
C ASP A 656 -12.41 5.24 13.29
N VAL A 657 -12.66 4.75 14.51
CA VAL A 657 -13.95 4.92 15.21
C VAL A 657 -14.31 6.38 15.51
N LYS A 658 -13.37 7.32 15.39
CA LYS A 658 -13.57 8.75 15.68
C LYS A 658 -14.09 9.52 14.46
N CYS A 659 -13.98 8.96 13.26
CA CYS A 659 -14.42 9.61 12.03
C CYS A 659 -15.92 9.84 11.99
N THR A 660 -16.32 10.86 11.23
CA THR A 660 -17.73 11.22 10.98
C THR A 660 -18.53 10.03 10.45
N ARG A 661 -19.80 9.92 10.87
CA ARG A 661 -20.70 8.89 10.34
C ARG A 661 -20.95 9.01 8.83
N GLN A 662 -20.78 10.21 8.28
CA GLN A 662 -20.98 10.47 6.85
C GLN A 662 -19.97 9.73 5.98
N LEU A 663 -18.76 9.49 6.49
CA LEU A 663 -17.70 8.81 5.74
C LEU A 663 -18.13 7.41 5.28
N GLY A 664 -18.69 6.59 6.19
CA GLY A 664 -19.17 5.26 5.82
C GLY A 664 -20.31 5.27 4.79
N SER A 665 -21.22 6.23 4.91
CA SER A 665 -22.32 6.42 3.96
C SER A 665 -21.81 6.87 2.60
N LEU A 666 -20.83 7.79 2.58
CA LEU A 666 -20.19 8.28 1.36
C LEU A 666 -19.47 7.14 0.64
N ILE A 667 -18.61 6.39 1.33
CA ILE A 667 -17.88 5.26 0.74
C ILE A 667 -18.87 4.29 0.09
N SER A 668 -19.94 3.93 0.80
CA SER A 668 -20.97 3.03 0.27
C SER A 668 -21.70 3.60 -0.94
N SER A 669 -21.98 4.91 -0.96
CA SER A 669 -22.68 5.58 -2.06
C SER A 669 -21.87 5.59 -3.36
N TYR A 670 -20.54 5.60 -3.26
CA TYR A 670 -19.63 5.47 -4.41
C TYR A 670 -19.27 4.01 -4.74
N GLY A 671 -19.88 3.04 -4.04
CA GLY A 671 -19.73 1.61 -4.30
C GLY A 671 -18.53 0.97 -3.60
N GLY A 672 -17.87 1.65 -2.66
CA GLY A 672 -16.82 1.09 -1.81
C GLY A 672 -17.36 0.33 -0.60
N ARG A 673 -16.46 -0.32 0.13
CA ARG A 673 -16.77 -1.03 1.38
C ARG A 673 -16.15 -0.29 2.57
N PRO A 674 -16.96 0.35 3.43
CA PRO A 674 -16.44 1.02 4.62
C PRO A 674 -16.08 0.00 5.70
N ILE A 675 -14.87 0.12 6.27
CA ILE A 675 -14.38 -0.72 7.36
C ILE A 675 -13.98 0.19 8.52
N MET A 676 -14.85 0.29 9.54
CA MET A 676 -14.52 1.00 10.76
C MET A 676 -13.55 0.15 11.60
N TRP A 677 -12.46 0.75 12.08
CA TRP A 677 -11.40 0.03 12.79
C TRP A 677 -10.87 0.79 14.00
N LYS A 678 -9.89 0.19 14.67
CA LYS A 678 -9.23 0.76 15.85
C LYS A 678 -8.36 1.94 15.49
N THR A 679 -8.34 2.97 16.34
CA THR A 679 -7.38 4.06 16.26
C THR A 679 -5.96 3.58 16.56
N GLY A 680 -4.99 4.06 15.79
CA GLY A 680 -3.57 3.80 15.94
C GLY A 680 -2.94 3.34 14.63
N HIS A 681 -1.93 4.08 14.16
CA HIS A 681 -1.33 3.91 12.83
C HIS A 681 -0.86 2.46 12.56
N ALA A 682 -0.33 1.74 13.56
CA ALA A 682 0.06 0.34 13.38
C ALA A 682 -1.16 -0.59 13.18
N HIS A 683 -2.28 -0.32 13.88
CA HIS A 683 -3.51 -1.08 13.69
C HIS A 683 -4.13 -0.83 12.32
N MET A 684 -4.04 0.41 11.83
CA MET A 684 -4.52 0.80 10.51
C MET A 684 -3.68 0.14 9.42
N LYS A 685 -2.34 0.23 9.49
CA LYS A 685 -1.42 -0.44 8.54
C LYS A 685 -1.66 -1.95 8.49
N ALA A 686 -1.76 -2.61 9.64
CA ALA A 686 -2.06 -4.04 9.70
C ALA A 686 -3.41 -4.38 9.05
N LYS A 687 -4.45 -3.55 9.27
CA LYS A 687 -5.78 -3.77 8.69
C LYS A 687 -5.81 -3.54 7.19
N ILE A 688 -5.08 -2.54 6.70
CA ILE A 688 -4.91 -2.27 5.26
C ILE A 688 -4.21 -3.45 4.56
N ILE A 689 -3.19 -4.03 5.20
CA ILE A 689 -2.51 -5.23 4.67
C ILE A 689 -3.49 -6.42 4.65
N GLU A 690 -4.21 -6.66 5.75
CA GLU A 690 -5.16 -7.76 5.91
C GLU A 690 -6.29 -7.72 4.86
N THR A 691 -6.86 -6.55 4.61
CA THR A 691 -8.03 -6.38 3.74
C THR A 691 -7.66 -6.07 2.30
N GLY A 692 -6.44 -5.61 2.05
CA GLY A 692 -6.05 -5.07 0.76
C GLY A 692 -6.64 -3.69 0.47
N ALA A 693 -7.13 -2.97 1.49
CA ALA A 693 -7.75 -1.66 1.35
C ALA A 693 -6.84 -0.67 0.60
N LEU A 694 -7.42 0.11 -0.30
CA LEU A 694 -6.69 1.11 -1.10
C LEU A 694 -6.50 2.43 -0.38
N LEU A 695 -7.30 2.68 0.65
CA LEU A 695 -7.27 3.89 1.46
C LEU A 695 -7.49 3.53 2.92
N GLY A 696 -6.76 4.18 3.80
CA GLY A 696 -7.04 4.22 5.22
C GLY A 696 -6.93 5.62 5.77
N GLY A 697 -7.55 5.89 6.94
CA GLY A 697 -7.38 7.18 7.57
C GLY A 697 -7.92 7.25 8.98
N GLU A 698 -7.35 8.18 9.75
CA GLU A 698 -7.72 8.47 11.13
C GLU A 698 -8.14 9.94 11.29
N TYR A 699 -9.00 10.18 12.25
CA TYR A 699 -9.36 11.53 12.67
C TYR A 699 -8.14 12.36 13.11
N SER A 700 -7.08 11.69 13.54
CA SER A 700 -5.81 12.29 14.01
C SER A 700 -4.91 12.83 12.89
N GLY A 701 -5.27 12.68 11.63
CA GLY A 701 -4.49 13.20 10.49
C GLY A 701 -3.62 12.18 9.78
N HIS A 702 -3.50 10.95 10.29
CA HIS A 702 -2.85 9.86 9.56
C HIS A 702 -3.73 9.43 8.39
N ILE A 703 -3.22 9.50 7.18
CA ILE A 703 -3.89 9.01 5.95
C ILE A 703 -2.92 8.06 5.25
N PHE A 704 -3.44 6.91 4.87
CA PHE A 704 -2.72 5.76 4.32
C PHE A 704 -3.19 5.55 2.89
N LEU A 705 -2.37 5.88 1.92
CA LEU A 705 -2.66 5.66 0.51
C LEU A 705 -1.99 4.36 0.06
N LYS A 706 -2.79 3.37 -0.39
CA LYS A 706 -2.31 2.18 -1.08
C LYS A 706 -2.67 2.22 -2.56
N ASP A 707 -3.59 3.10 -2.95
CA ASP A 707 -3.84 3.43 -4.34
C ASP A 707 -2.63 4.17 -4.90
N ARG A 708 -1.88 3.52 -5.79
CA ARG A 708 -0.63 4.02 -6.41
C ARG A 708 0.50 4.33 -5.39
N TRP A 709 0.50 3.69 -4.21
CA TRP A 709 1.52 3.81 -3.17
C TRP A 709 1.60 2.56 -2.31
N TYR A 710 2.37 2.58 -1.23
CA TYR A 710 2.70 1.41 -0.43
C TYR A 710 1.76 1.16 0.76
N GLY A 711 0.89 2.12 1.10
CA GLY A 711 -0.14 1.95 2.15
C GLY A 711 0.33 2.27 3.56
N PHE A 712 1.40 3.01 3.73
CA PHE A 712 1.77 3.63 5.00
C PHE A 712 1.25 5.06 5.11
N ASP A 713 1.27 5.64 6.32
CA ASP A 713 0.90 7.02 6.62
C ASP A 713 1.98 7.99 6.13
N ASP A 714 1.58 8.94 5.30
CA ASP A 714 2.48 9.85 4.62
C ASP A 714 1.82 11.21 4.36
N GLY A 715 2.09 12.17 5.25
CA GLY A 715 1.49 13.50 5.13
C GLY A 715 1.92 14.25 3.88
N ILE A 716 3.16 14.08 3.44
CA ILE A 716 3.72 14.78 2.28
C ILE A 716 3.07 14.28 0.99
N LEU A 717 2.99 12.96 0.82
CA LEU A 717 2.30 12.35 -0.32
C LEU A 717 0.82 12.73 -0.37
N VAL A 718 0.15 12.71 0.79
CA VAL A 718 -1.28 13.09 0.87
C VAL A 718 -1.48 14.53 0.42
N ALA A 719 -0.61 15.46 0.81
CA ALA A 719 -0.66 16.85 0.34
C ALA A 719 -0.41 16.94 -1.18
N ALA A 720 0.53 16.19 -1.73
CA ALA A 720 0.79 16.13 -3.17
C ALA A 720 -0.43 15.60 -3.95
N ARG A 721 -1.06 14.52 -3.46
CA ARG A 721 -2.27 13.94 -4.05
C ARG A 721 -3.49 14.85 -3.91
N LEU A 722 -3.56 15.68 -2.87
CA LEU A 722 -4.61 16.69 -2.75
C LEU A 722 -4.49 17.74 -3.84
N LEU A 723 -3.28 18.23 -4.09
CA LEU A 723 -3.01 19.16 -5.20
C LEU A 723 -3.35 18.54 -6.56
N GLU A 724 -3.05 17.26 -6.79
CA GLU A 724 -3.46 16.55 -8.00
C GLU A 724 -4.99 16.59 -8.18
N ILE A 725 -5.75 16.31 -7.12
CA ILE A 725 -7.22 16.33 -7.16
C ILE A 725 -7.75 17.75 -7.45
N MET A 726 -7.17 18.77 -6.82
CA MET A 726 -7.55 20.17 -7.07
C MET A 726 -7.26 20.55 -8.53
N SER A 727 -6.07 20.27 -9.00
CA SER A 727 -5.61 20.56 -10.35
C SER A 727 -6.50 19.90 -11.43
N LEU A 728 -6.83 18.61 -11.24
CA LEU A 728 -7.69 17.86 -12.17
C LEU A 728 -9.14 18.37 -12.19
N ARG A 729 -9.61 18.97 -11.11
CA ARG A 729 -10.96 19.54 -11.00
C ARG A 729 -11.04 20.99 -11.40
N GLU A 730 -9.92 21.70 -11.46
CA GLU A 730 -9.84 23.16 -11.64
C GLU A 730 -10.71 23.90 -10.62
N GLN A 731 -10.78 23.40 -9.37
CA GLN A 731 -11.61 23.92 -8.30
C GLN A 731 -10.78 24.21 -7.05
N GLY A 732 -11.08 25.30 -6.36
CA GLY A 732 -10.54 25.60 -5.04
C GLY A 732 -11.06 24.64 -3.96
N LEU A 733 -10.37 24.58 -2.83
CA LEU A 733 -10.75 23.67 -1.75
C LEU A 733 -12.09 24.04 -1.12
N ASP A 734 -12.41 25.32 -0.99
CA ASP A 734 -13.71 25.74 -0.46
C ASP A 734 -14.86 25.21 -1.31
N GLU A 735 -14.73 25.29 -2.63
CA GLU A 735 -15.73 24.77 -3.56
C GLU A 735 -15.81 23.23 -3.47
N ILE A 736 -14.66 22.53 -3.47
CA ILE A 736 -14.60 21.08 -3.34
C ILE A 736 -15.29 20.61 -2.04
N PHE A 737 -14.98 21.26 -0.91
CA PHE A 737 -15.51 20.87 0.39
C PHE A 737 -16.93 21.37 0.65
N SER A 738 -17.45 22.35 -0.10
CA SER A 738 -18.85 22.73 -0.04
C SER A 738 -19.81 21.61 -0.41
N ALA A 739 -19.36 20.68 -1.23
CA ALA A 739 -20.13 19.48 -1.63
C ALA A 739 -20.28 18.42 -0.52
N PHE A 740 -19.49 18.51 0.57
CA PHE A 740 -19.56 17.59 1.69
C PHE A 740 -20.34 18.19 2.84
N PRO A 741 -21.43 17.56 3.28
CA PRO A 741 -22.21 18.08 4.41
C PRO A 741 -21.33 18.17 5.68
N VAL A 742 -21.56 19.20 6.49
CA VAL A 742 -20.92 19.38 7.80
C VAL A 742 -21.94 19.12 8.86
N LEU A 743 -21.68 18.14 9.71
CA LEU A 743 -22.48 17.92 10.92
C LEU A 743 -21.82 18.59 12.12
N PRO A 744 -22.60 19.20 13.01
CA PRO A 744 -22.11 19.62 14.31
C PRO A 744 -21.41 18.46 15.04
N ALA A 745 -20.24 18.72 15.61
CA ALA A 745 -19.46 17.71 16.33
C ALA A 745 -18.64 18.39 17.43
N THR A 746 -18.44 17.68 18.54
CA THR A 746 -17.51 18.15 19.57
C THR A 746 -16.07 17.95 19.11
N PRO A 747 -15.12 18.77 19.59
CA PRO A 747 -13.72 18.36 19.63
C PRO A 747 -13.59 17.09 20.49
N GLU A 748 -12.40 16.49 20.50
CA GLU A 748 -12.09 15.38 21.41
C GLU A 748 -12.15 15.88 22.86
N ILE A 749 -13.01 15.27 23.65
CA ILE A 749 -13.13 15.52 25.09
C ILE A 749 -12.25 14.51 25.80
N ARG A 750 -11.31 14.97 26.63
CA ARG A 750 -10.36 14.14 27.35
C ARG A 750 -10.66 14.16 28.84
N ILE A 751 -10.79 12.99 29.45
CA ILE A 751 -11.06 12.82 30.86
C ILE A 751 -9.91 12.03 31.48
N ALA A 752 -9.16 12.65 32.36
CA ALA A 752 -8.07 12.00 33.06
C ALA A 752 -8.58 10.82 33.89
N VAL A 753 -7.90 9.68 33.82
CA VAL A 753 -8.23 8.46 34.56
C VAL A 753 -6.96 7.67 34.83
N ALA A 754 -6.93 6.91 35.92
CA ALA A 754 -5.78 6.06 36.22
C ALA A 754 -5.57 5.03 35.10
N GLU A 755 -4.30 4.76 34.73
CA GLU A 755 -3.91 3.83 33.70
C GLU A 755 -4.52 2.44 33.92
N SER A 756 -4.58 1.98 35.16
CA SER A 756 -5.17 0.70 35.55
C SER A 756 -6.67 0.62 35.29
N ASP A 757 -7.38 1.73 35.28
CA ASP A 757 -8.84 1.77 35.37
C ASP A 757 -9.51 2.01 33.99
N LYS A 758 -8.81 2.66 33.05
CA LYS A 758 -9.39 3.11 31.80
C LYS A 758 -10.03 1.99 30.95
N PHE A 759 -9.40 0.83 30.87
CA PHE A 759 -9.93 -0.30 30.13
C PHE A 759 -11.08 -1.01 30.86
N GLU A 760 -11.01 -1.08 32.20
CA GLU A 760 -12.07 -1.69 33.02
C GLU A 760 -13.34 -0.84 32.99
N ILE A 761 -13.21 0.49 32.99
CA ILE A 761 -14.36 1.40 32.83
C ILE A 761 -15.08 1.16 31.52
N ILE A 762 -14.34 1.09 30.40
CA ILE A 762 -14.91 0.81 29.09
C ILE A 762 -15.60 -0.55 29.08
N LYS A 763 -14.95 -1.59 29.58
CA LYS A 763 -15.51 -2.94 29.64
C LYS A 763 -16.83 -2.96 30.43
N ARG A 764 -16.87 -2.36 31.62
CA ARG A 764 -18.08 -2.27 32.44
C ARG A 764 -19.16 -1.46 31.74
N LEU A 765 -18.81 -0.37 31.06
CA LEU A 765 -19.76 0.41 30.30
C LEU A 765 -20.41 -0.37 29.16
N ILE A 766 -19.66 -1.23 28.47
CA ILE A 766 -20.15 -2.14 27.45
C ILE A 766 -21.10 -3.18 28.06
N GLU A 767 -20.80 -3.71 29.25
CA GLU A 767 -21.56 -4.76 29.90
C GLU A 767 -22.87 -4.26 30.50
N VAL A 768 -22.90 -3.08 31.11
CA VAL A 768 -24.06 -2.60 31.90
C VAL A 768 -24.69 -1.30 31.38
N GLY A 769 -24.07 -0.64 30.41
CA GLY A 769 -24.58 0.60 29.83
C GLY A 769 -25.92 0.37 29.12
N ASN A 770 -26.85 1.31 29.31
CA ASN A 770 -28.15 1.25 28.66
C ASN A 770 -28.29 2.32 27.58
N PHE A 771 -28.00 1.91 26.35
CA PHE A 771 -28.06 2.73 25.14
C PHE A 771 -29.17 2.24 24.18
N GLN A 772 -30.41 2.20 24.69
CA GLN A 772 -31.57 1.71 23.92
C GLN A 772 -31.71 2.43 22.59
N ASN A 773 -32.04 1.66 21.53
CA ASN A 773 -32.25 2.10 20.16
C ASN A 773 -30.97 2.59 19.43
N GLY A 774 -29.80 2.40 20.01
CA GLY A 774 -28.52 2.71 19.35
C GLY A 774 -27.85 1.46 18.75
N THR A 775 -27.24 1.62 17.59
CA THR A 775 -26.36 0.60 16.99
C THR A 775 -24.99 0.67 17.66
N THR A 776 -24.57 -0.43 18.28
CA THR A 776 -23.34 -0.50 19.07
C THR A 776 -22.17 -1.01 18.24
N THR A 777 -21.04 -0.32 18.33
CA THR A 777 -19.74 -0.74 17.81
C THR A 777 -18.73 -0.75 18.95
N THR A 778 -18.03 -1.89 19.14
CA THR A 778 -17.08 -2.09 20.25
C THR A 778 -15.67 -2.41 19.74
N VAL A 779 -15.35 -2.01 18.52
CA VAL A 779 -14.06 -2.29 17.90
C VAL A 779 -12.91 -1.58 18.61
N ASP A 780 -13.14 -0.35 19.12
CA ASP A 780 -12.20 0.41 19.93
C ASP A 780 -12.97 1.32 20.90
N GLY A 781 -13.23 0.82 22.11
CA GLY A 781 -14.11 1.46 23.07
C GLY A 781 -15.59 1.17 22.80
N LEU A 782 -16.46 2.13 23.06
CA LEU A 782 -17.91 2.04 22.87
C LEU A 782 -18.39 3.21 22.02
N ARG A 783 -18.76 2.95 20.77
CA ARG A 783 -19.44 3.89 19.89
C ARG A 783 -20.88 3.47 19.68
N ILE A 784 -21.81 4.40 19.90
CA ILE A 784 -23.25 4.18 19.74
C ILE A 784 -23.80 5.16 18.69
N ASP A 785 -24.39 4.65 17.63
CA ASP A 785 -25.04 5.43 16.58
C ASP A 785 -26.58 5.35 16.75
N PHE A 786 -27.26 6.50 16.88
CA PHE A 786 -28.70 6.62 17.09
C PHE A 786 -29.45 7.10 15.83
N GLY A 787 -28.83 7.08 14.67
CA GLY A 787 -29.41 7.54 13.41
C GLY A 787 -29.35 9.07 13.23
N LYS A 788 -29.64 9.89 14.23
CA LYS A 788 -29.50 11.37 14.20
C LYS A 788 -28.17 11.87 14.74
N GLY A 789 -27.38 11.02 15.36
CA GLY A 789 -26.08 11.35 15.92
C GLY A 789 -25.45 10.14 16.57
N TRP A 790 -24.18 10.24 16.92
CA TRP A 790 -23.44 9.19 17.60
C TRP A 790 -22.58 9.76 18.73
N GLY A 791 -22.28 8.92 19.71
CA GLY A 791 -21.32 9.19 20.77
C GLY A 791 -20.31 8.06 20.87
N LEU A 792 -19.07 8.43 21.21
CA LEU A 792 -17.95 7.52 21.44
C LEU A 792 -17.35 7.77 22.83
N VAL A 793 -16.98 6.71 23.50
CA VAL A 793 -16.04 6.73 24.62
C VAL A 793 -15.04 5.59 24.45
N ARG A 794 -13.74 5.90 24.56
CA ARG A 794 -12.67 4.93 24.42
C ARG A 794 -11.52 5.21 25.41
N ALA A 795 -10.76 4.17 25.72
CA ALA A 795 -9.51 4.33 26.46
C ALA A 795 -8.40 4.80 25.50
N SER A 796 -7.67 5.85 25.85
CA SER A 796 -6.51 6.28 25.10
C SER A 796 -5.41 5.20 25.11
N ASN A 797 -4.78 4.95 23.96
CA ASN A 797 -3.64 4.03 23.85
C ASN A 797 -2.30 4.68 24.24
N THR A 798 -2.28 6.02 24.33
CA THR A 798 -1.07 6.81 24.46
C THR A 798 -1.03 7.68 25.73
N ALA A 799 -2.18 7.85 26.42
CA ALA A 799 -2.32 8.65 27.61
C ALA A 799 -3.23 7.99 28.64
N SER A 800 -3.08 8.39 29.93
CA SER A 800 -3.92 7.93 31.04
C SER A 800 -5.25 8.70 31.05
N GLU A 801 -6.07 8.49 30.00
CA GLU A 801 -7.33 9.22 29.82
C GLU A 801 -8.38 8.40 29.06
N LEU A 802 -9.65 8.78 29.21
CA LEU A 802 -10.73 8.42 28.30
C LEU A 802 -10.92 9.56 27.29
N THR A 803 -11.10 9.20 26.02
CA THR A 803 -11.44 10.13 24.96
C THR A 803 -12.89 9.95 24.56
N LEU A 804 -13.65 11.05 24.54
CA LEU A 804 -15.02 11.09 24.06
C LEU A 804 -15.15 12.00 22.86
N ARG A 805 -16.09 11.66 21.97
CA ARG A 805 -16.50 12.51 20.85
C ARG A 805 -17.98 12.31 20.55
N PHE A 806 -18.67 13.39 20.20
CA PHE A 806 -20.08 13.38 19.82
C PHE A 806 -20.28 14.10 18.50
N GLU A 807 -21.20 13.59 17.67
CA GLU A 807 -21.61 14.22 16.42
C GLU A 807 -23.13 14.06 16.29
N GLY A 808 -23.81 15.09 15.82
CA GLY A 808 -25.26 15.08 15.67
C GLY A 808 -25.76 15.92 14.51
N GLU A 809 -27.00 15.71 14.07
CA GLU A 809 -27.63 16.54 13.04
C GLU A 809 -27.81 17.99 13.50
N THR A 810 -27.94 18.21 14.82
CA THR A 810 -28.03 19.52 15.47
C THR A 810 -27.29 19.51 16.80
N GLU A 811 -27.01 20.70 17.34
CA GLU A 811 -26.39 20.87 18.67
C GLU A 811 -27.25 20.25 19.79
N GLU A 812 -28.58 20.31 19.67
CA GLU A 812 -29.47 19.70 20.65
C GLU A 812 -29.31 18.17 20.71
N VAL A 813 -29.07 17.53 19.56
CA VAL A 813 -28.78 16.09 19.52
C VAL A 813 -27.47 15.79 20.25
N ILE A 814 -26.42 16.60 20.03
CA ILE A 814 -25.15 16.47 20.74
C ILE A 814 -25.33 16.56 22.25
N GLU A 815 -26.07 17.57 22.73
CA GLU A 815 -26.35 17.74 24.18
C GLU A 815 -27.13 16.57 24.77
N GLN A 816 -28.10 16.02 24.03
CA GLN A 816 -28.82 14.80 24.46
C GLN A 816 -27.87 13.59 24.57
N LEU A 817 -26.96 13.44 23.62
CA LEU A 817 -25.94 12.38 23.64
C LEU A 817 -24.97 12.55 24.81
N LYS A 818 -24.50 13.77 25.09
CA LYS A 818 -23.66 14.06 26.25
C LYS A 818 -24.35 13.70 27.54
N ILE A 819 -25.61 14.12 27.72
CA ILE A 819 -26.41 13.79 28.91
C ILE A 819 -26.54 12.26 29.08
N LEU A 820 -26.81 11.54 27.97
CA LEU A 820 -26.92 10.08 27.99
C LEU A 820 -25.61 9.42 28.42
N PHE A 821 -24.51 9.80 27.79
CA PHE A 821 -23.20 9.22 28.11
C PHE A 821 -22.71 9.59 29.52
N LYS A 822 -22.92 10.83 29.98
CA LYS A 822 -22.65 11.21 31.37
C LYS A 822 -23.40 10.31 32.36
N ARG A 823 -24.69 10.10 32.09
CA ARG A 823 -25.53 9.24 32.97
C ARG A 823 -24.99 7.82 33.04
N GLU A 824 -24.64 7.23 31.90
CA GLU A 824 -24.16 5.85 31.84
C GLU A 824 -22.73 5.70 32.40
N LEU A 825 -21.85 6.66 32.15
CA LEU A 825 -20.50 6.72 32.72
C LEU A 825 -20.54 6.87 34.26
N SER A 826 -21.43 7.73 34.78
CA SER A 826 -21.58 7.92 36.23
C SER A 826 -21.96 6.64 36.98
N LYS A 827 -22.67 5.70 36.33
CA LYS A 827 -23.05 4.41 36.95
C LYS A 827 -21.82 3.50 37.11
N VAL A 828 -20.90 3.50 36.14
CA VAL A 828 -19.73 2.59 36.13
C VAL A 828 -18.50 3.21 36.78
N ALA A 829 -18.38 4.55 36.74
CA ALA A 829 -17.25 5.29 37.24
C ALA A 829 -17.70 6.61 37.94
N PRO A 830 -18.34 6.56 39.11
CA PRO A 830 -18.97 7.72 39.77
C PRO A 830 -17.95 8.78 40.24
N LYS A 831 -16.66 8.50 40.23
CA LYS A 831 -15.59 9.43 40.63
C LYS A 831 -15.00 10.22 39.46
N LEU A 832 -15.39 9.93 38.21
CA LEU A 832 -14.90 10.66 37.06
C LEU A 832 -15.43 12.10 37.05
N ASP A 833 -14.55 13.02 36.66
CA ASP A 833 -14.99 14.38 36.34
C ASP A 833 -15.67 14.39 34.97
N LEU A 834 -16.96 14.54 34.95
CA LEU A 834 -17.79 14.58 33.76
C LEU A 834 -18.26 15.99 33.42
N SER A 835 -17.43 16.99 33.61
CA SER A 835 -17.76 18.42 33.41
C SER A 835 -17.82 18.87 31.92
N PHE A 836 -17.97 17.98 30.95
CA PHE A 836 -18.02 18.26 29.49
C PHE A 836 -19.38 18.58 28.94
#